data_9f54c5b82749097b7c000d155522802e
#
_entry.id   9f54c5b82749097b7c000d155522802e
#
_cell.length_a   1.000
_cell.length_b   1.000
_cell.length_c   1.000
_cell.angle_alpha   90.00
_cell.angle_beta   90.00
_cell.angle_gamma   90.00
#
_symmetry.space_group_name_H-M   'P 1'
#
loop_
_entity.id
_entity.type
_entity.pdbx_description
1 polymer ?
#
loop_
_entity_poly.entity_id
_entity_poly.type
_entity_poly.pdbx_seq_one_letter_code
_entity_poly.pdbx_strand_id
1 'polypeptide(L)'
;MKKLLAIFLTLAMSAGLLSGCAGVPVAIEGPLGNVKEEVAAVDGEAVKTGLYVSASLSAENATAEADGTTTTDISIIAVTVSDSGVIESCSIDAIQGKVSFDANGTVTSDLGEVLSKNELGENYGMKAFSPIGKEWNEQAAYIAEYAVGKTVEELKTKAIDEAGMVKYADLASGATIYMGSFIWGIEAAVNGAAHLGAVKGDQLVLTAISNNMGSVSADGETAGKTSVVSNIAAMTFHGDVITSAIFDCVQSNAEFGADGVVATEAGAVASKNQLGENYGLKAYSPIGKEWNEQVAAFADYITGKTAKDVAGIALTETTAPAEADLTSSVTIAVGDLMSLVEKAAAIAESMKVSVKTGYALTTNLTVESATAEADGTATTDVSLIAVTVTEEGVIESCAIDAIQGKVSFDAKGQLTSETGEVLSKNELGENYGMKAFSPIGKEWNEQAAYIAEYAVGKTVEELKTKAIDEAGMVKDADLASGATIYMGSFIWGIEAAVNNASYLGAQSGDKLVITSKTSSAASKSAGEEEGAAQVDSNVAIMTKNGDVITSCIFDAVQAKASFGADGVVTTEAGTVSSKNQLGENYGLKAYSPIGKEWNEQVAAFAQYVTGKTAKEVAGIALSETTAPTEADLTSSVTIAIGDLMALVEKSAN
;
A
#
# COMPACT_ATOMS: atom_id res chain seq x y z
N MET A 1 -23.01 -24.82 41.94
CA MET A 1 -23.72 -25.89 41.27
C MET A 1 -24.73 -25.31 40.30
N LYS A 2 -24.33 -24.95 39.12
CA LYS A 2 -25.17 -24.79 37.92
C LYS A 2 -24.22 -24.97 36.75
N LYS A 3 -24.41 -26.06 36.03
CA LYS A 3 -23.63 -26.47 34.86
C LYS A 3 -23.96 -25.52 33.73
N LEU A 4 -22.95 -24.90 33.12
CA LEU A 4 -23.07 -24.28 31.81
C LEU A 4 -23.26 -25.38 30.77
N LEU A 5 -24.37 -25.31 30.09
CA LEU A 5 -24.73 -26.15 28.96
C LEU A 5 -24.16 -25.48 27.70
N ALA A 6 -23.06 -26.01 27.18
CA ALA A 6 -22.63 -25.69 25.83
C ALA A 6 -23.58 -26.37 24.85
N ILE A 7 -24.37 -25.59 24.13
CA ILE A 7 -25.27 -26.10 23.10
C ILE A 7 -24.47 -26.35 21.83
N PHE A 8 -24.04 -27.60 21.63
CA PHE A 8 -23.62 -28.08 20.31
C PHE A 8 -24.88 -28.40 19.50
N LEU A 9 -25.14 -27.63 18.47
CA LEU A 9 -26.20 -27.91 17.53
C LEU A 9 -25.75 -29.02 16.56
N THR A 10 -26.06 -30.27 16.85
CA THR A 10 -25.97 -31.37 15.90
C THR A 10 -27.23 -31.33 15.03
N LEU A 11 -27.08 -30.86 13.79
CA LEU A 11 -28.12 -30.99 12.77
C LEU A 11 -27.87 -32.28 11.99
N ALA A 12 -28.68 -33.30 12.25
CA ALA A 12 -28.75 -34.49 11.40
C ALA A 12 -29.42 -34.12 10.08
N MET A 13 -28.68 -34.14 8.96
CA MET A 13 -29.27 -34.05 7.61
C MET A 13 -29.40 -35.46 7.03
N SER A 14 -30.63 -35.86 6.77
CA SER A 14 -31.00 -37.00 5.95
C SER A 14 -30.59 -36.84 4.49
N ALA A 15 -30.03 -37.90 3.91
CA ALA A 15 -29.51 -38.01 2.58
C ALA A 15 -30.53 -37.61 1.50
N GLY A 16 -30.12 -36.78 0.56
CA GLY A 16 -30.76 -36.58 -0.74
C GLY A 16 -29.68 -36.53 -1.81
N LEU A 17 -29.70 -37.53 -2.67
CA LEU A 17 -28.88 -37.70 -3.86
C LEU A 17 -28.88 -36.45 -4.74
N LEU A 18 -27.71 -35.95 -5.14
CA LEU A 18 -27.54 -35.28 -6.43
C LEU A 18 -26.12 -35.52 -6.97
N SER A 19 -26.11 -36.22 -8.09
CA SER A 19 -24.93 -36.44 -8.93
C SER A 19 -24.45 -35.14 -9.53
N GLY A 20 -23.12 -35.04 -9.61
CA GLY A 20 -22.29 -34.19 -10.46
C GLY A 20 -22.90 -32.92 -11.01
N CYS A 21 -22.51 -31.78 -10.48
CA CYS A 21 -22.52 -30.52 -11.23
C CYS A 21 -21.28 -29.72 -10.89
N ALA A 22 -20.56 -29.29 -11.93
CA ALA A 22 -19.56 -28.27 -11.88
C ALA A 22 -20.12 -27.05 -11.11
N GLY A 23 -19.29 -26.52 -10.17
CA GLY A 23 -19.69 -25.41 -9.32
C GLY A 23 -20.17 -24.22 -10.14
N VAL A 24 -21.40 -23.81 -9.88
CA VAL A 24 -21.97 -22.57 -10.41
C VAL A 24 -21.47 -21.46 -9.49
N PRO A 25 -20.84 -20.39 -10.02
CA PRO A 25 -20.47 -19.24 -9.20
C PRO A 25 -21.74 -18.56 -8.70
N VAL A 26 -21.90 -18.48 -7.39
CA VAL A 26 -22.93 -17.65 -6.76
C VAL A 26 -22.43 -16.23 -6.77
N ALA A 27 -22.98 -15.39 -7.65
CA ALA A 27 -22.83 -13.96 -7.56
C ALA A 27 -23.49 -13.47 -6.26
N ILE A 28 -22.78 -12.75 -5.43
CA ILE A 28 -23.32 -12.13 -4.23
C ILE A 28 -24.07 -10.87 -4.67
N GLU A 29 -25.35 -10.99 -5.00
CA GLU A 29 -26.26 -9.84 -5.08
C GLU A 29 -26.86 -9.60 -3.70
N GLY A 30 -26.24 -8.69 -2.92
CA GLY A 30 -26.81 -8.20 -1.67
C GLY A 30 -27.33 -6.78 -1.81
N PRO A 31 -28.51 -6.44 -1.25
CA PRO A 31 -28.99 -5.06 -1.24
C PRO A 31 -28.21 -4.27 -0.16
N LEU A 32 -27.34 -3.35 -0.60
CA LEU A 32 -26.65 -2.41 0.25
C LEU A 32 -27.63 -1.34 0.74
N GLY A 33 -28.01 -1.40 2.01
CA GLY A 33 -28.72 -0.32 2.70
C GLY A 33 -27.69 0.74 3.17
N ASN A 34 -27.81 1.96 2.64
CA ASN A 34 -26.97 3.10 2.95
C ASN A 34 -27.06 3.54 4.42
N VAL A 35 -25.94 3.46 5.16
CA VAL A 35 -25.50 4.47 6.13
C VAL A 35 -23.98 4.47 6.08
N LYS A 36 -23.38 5.36 5.29
CA LYS A 36 -21.94 5.64 5.33
C LYS A 36 -21.72 6.91 6.13
N GLU A 37 -21.04 6.84 7.28
CA GLU A 37 -20.09 7.90 7.61
C GLU A 37 -19.05 7.92 6.51
N GLU A 38 -18.76 9.09 5.93
CA GLU A 38 -17.76 9.24 4.87
C GLU A 38 -16.39 8.83 5.43
N VAL A 39 -16.03 7.58 5.23
CA VAL A 39 -14.64 7.16 5.27
C VAL A 39 -13.98 7.85 4.09
N ALA A 40 -12.90 8.60 4.32
CA ALA A 40 -12.15 9.26 3.26
C ALA A 40 -11.83 8.20 2.19
N ALA A 41 -12.37 8.39 0.98
CA ALA A 41 -12.09 7.49 -0.13
C ALA A 41 -10.59 7.54 -0.41
N VAL A 42 -9.95 6.37 -0.48
CA VAL A 42 -8.56 6.28 -0.93
C VAL A 42 -8.56 6.69 -2.40
N ASP A 43 -7.73 7.68 -2.76
CA ASP A 43 -7.59 8.11 -4.15
C ASP A 43 -6.90 7.00 -4.96
N GLY A 44 -7.52 6.60 -6.07
CA GLY A 44 -6.97 5.59 -6.97
C GLY A 44 -8.01 5.01 -7.91
N GLU A 45 -7.55 4.29 -8.93
CA GLU A 45 -8.41 3.52 -9.83
C GLU A 45 -9.05 2.37 -9.06
N ALA A 46 -10.39 2.34 -8.96
CA ALA A 46 -11.10 1.30 -8.24
C ALA A 46 -10.92 -0.07 -8.91
N VAL A 47 -10.65 -1.09 -8.10
CA VAL A 47 -10.58 -2.49 -8.52
C VAL A 47 -11.55 -3.35 -7.72
N LYS A 48 -11.89 -4.52 -8.25
CA LYS A 48 -12.74 -5.51 -7.58
C LYS A 48 -11.88 -6.47 -6.78
N THR A 49 -12.35 -6.88 -5.61
CA THR A 49 -11.74 -7.95 -4.81
C THR A 49 -12.58 -9.22 -4.92
N GLY A 50 -11.94 -10.37 -5.13
CA GLY A 50 -12.58 -11.67 -5.22
C GLY A 50 -11.87 -12.73 -4.39
N LEU A 51 -12.66 -13.66 -3.84
CA LEU A 51 -12.18 -14.81 -3.08
C LEU A 51 -12.84 -16.09 -3.61
N TYR A 52 -12.05 -17.11 -3.88
CA TYR A 52 -12.50 -18.46 -4.15
C TYR A 52 -12.04 -19.41 -3.05
N VAL A 53 -12.97 -20.26 -2.58
CA VAL A 53 -12.72 -21.31 -1.60
C VAL A 53 -13.25 -22.62 -2.18
N SER A 54 -12.42 -23.66 -2.19
CA SER A 54 -12.90 -25.02 -2.43
C SER A 54 -12.39 -25.94 -1.34
N ALA A 55 -13.22 -26.84 -0.88
CA ALA A 55 -12.83 -27.82 0.12
C ALA A 55 -13.35 -29.20 -0.21
N SER A 56 -12.59 -30.23 0.17
CA SER A 56 -12.96 -31.64 0.04
C SER A 56 -12.52 -32.43 1.27
N LEU A 57 -13.32 -33.44 1.60
CA LEU A 57 -13.05 -34.41 2.64
C LEU A 57 -12.72 -35.76 1.98
N SER A 58 -11.60 -36.35 2.36
CA SER A 58 -11.29 -37.74 2.11
C SER A 58 -11.18 -38.50 3.42
N ALA A 59 -11.46 -39.79 3.40
CA ALA A 59 -11.49 -40.62 4.60
C ALA A 59 -11.00 -42.04 4.32
N GLU A 60 -10.24 -42.59 5.27
CA GLU A 60 -9.79 -43.97 5.30
C GLU A 60 -10.15 -44.56 6.65
N ASN A 61 -10.75 -45.78 6.64
CA ASN A 61 -11.09 -46.47 7.86
C ASN A 61 -9.86 -46.96 8.61
N ALA A 62 -9.94 -47.03 9.93
CA ALA A 62 -8.94 -47.69 10.72
C ALA A 62 -8.96 -49.20 10.51
N THR A 63 -7.82 -49.86 10.69
CA THR A 63 -7.66 -51.31 10.68
C THR A 63 -6.90 -51.73 11.92
N ALA A 64 -6.78 -53.03 12.15
CA ALA A 64 -5.97 -53.53 13.26
C ALA A 64 -4.47 -53.20 13.14
N GLU A 65 -4.01 -52.82 11.93
CA GLU A 65 -2.60 -52.59 11.58
C GLU A 65 -2.30 -51.15 11.26
N ALA A 66 -3.31 -50.30 11.04
CA ALA A 66 -3.13 -48.90 10.68
C ALA A 66 -4.30 -48.03 11.17
N ASP A 67 -3.97 -46.83 11.65
CA ASP A 67 -4.93 -45.80 11.98
C ASP A 67 -5.77 -45.39 10.76
N GLY A 68 -7.05 -45.16 10.97
CA GLY A 68 -7.90 -44.45 10.03
C GLY A 68 -7.56 -42.97 9.99
N THR A 69 -7.93 -42.32 8.90
CA THR A 69 -7.67 -40.87 8.75
C THR A 69 -8.83 -40.19 8.04
N THR A 70 -9.08 -38.97 8.44
CA THR A 70 -9.79 -38.02 7.60
C THR A 70 -8.85 -36.90 7.19
N THR A 71 -8.89 -36.50 5.95
CA THR A 71 -8.13 -35.35 5.43
C THR A 71 -9.09 -34.37 4.79
N THR A 72 -9.03 -33.13 5.27
CA THR A 72 -9.72 -31.99 4.67
C THR A 72 -8.71 -31.16 3.90
N ASP A 73 -8.85 -31.11 2.59
CA ASP A 73 -8.05 -30.27 1.70
C ASP A 73 -8.86 -29.03 1.33
N ILE A 74 -8.31 -27.84 1.57
CA ILE A 74 -8.91 -26.54 1.28
C ILE A 74 -7.96 -25.77 0.38
N SER A 75 -8.44 -25.34 -0.79
CA SER A 75 -7.71 -24.39 -1.67
C SER A 75 -8.39 -23.03 -1.61
N ILE A 76 -7.59 -22.00 -1.44
CA ILE A 76 -8.04 -20.61 -1.33
C ILE A 76 -7.28 -19.72 -2.31
N ILE A 77 -8.00 -18.88 -3.04
CA ILE A 77 -7.43 -17.97 -4.04
C ILE A 77 -8.11 -16.62 -3.91
N ALA A 78 -7.31 -15.57 -3.80
CA ALA A 78 -7.78 -14.20 -3.80
C ALA A 78 -7.21 -13.43 -4.99
N VAL A 79 -7.99 -12.50 -5.51
CA VAL A 79 -7.58 -11.61 -6.62
C VAL A 79 -8.06 -10.19 -6.37
N THR A 80 -7.31 -9.21 -6.92
CA THR A 80 -7.88 -7.93 -7.30
C THR A 80 -7.91 -7.86 -8.84
N VAL A 81 -8.99 -7.29 -9.38
CA VAL A 81 -9.21 -7.28 -10.84
C VAL A 81 -9.81 -5.95 -11.27
N SER A 82 -9.29 -5.39 -12.37
CA SER A 82 -9.80 -4.17 -12.99
C SER A 82 -11.17 -4.40 -13.63
N ASP A 83 -11.88 -3.34 -13.99
CA ASP A 83 -13.15 -3.43 -14.73
C ASP A 83 -12.99 -4.05 -16.11
N SER A 84 -11.80 -3.95 -16.71
CA SER A 84 -11.47 -4.62 -17.98
C SER A 84 -11.20 -6.13 -17.84
N GLY A 85 -11.22 -6.68 -16.62
CA GLY A 85 -10.96 -8.08 -16.33
C GLY A 85 -9.46 -8.45 -16.24
N VAL A 86 -8.58 -7.46 -16.16
CA VAL A 86 -7.14 -7.69 -15.93
C VAL A 86 -6.91 -7.91 -14.45
N ILE A 87 -6.22 -9.00 -14.11
CA ILE A 87 -5.84 -9.33 -12.73
C ILE A 87 -4.71 -8.40 -12.31
N GLU A 88 -4.96 -7.57 -11.30
CA GLU A 88 -3.98 -6.61 -10.76
C GLU A 88 -3.12 -7.25 -9.66
N SER A 89 -3.71 -8.14 -8.86
CA SER A 89 -2.98 -8.96 -7.88
C SER A 89 -3.64 -10.33 -7.72
N CYS A 90 -2.86 -11.33 -7.32
CA CYS A 90 -3.33 -12.68 -7.07
C CYS A 90 -2.56 -13.28 -5.89
N SER A 91 -3.25 -14.05 -5.05
CA SER A 91 -2.65 -14.82 -3.95
C SER A 91 -3.29 -16.20 -3.89
N ILE A 92 -2.47 -17.23 -3.69
CA ILE A 92 -2.87 -18.63 -3.68
C ILE A 92 -2.34 -19.29 -2.42
N ASP A 93 -3.20 -20.00 -1.68
CA ASP A 93 -2.79 -20.81 -0.54
C ASP A 93 -3.66 -22.08 -0.45
N ALA A 94 -3.27 -23.01 0.41
CA ALA A 94 -4.04 -24.22 0.69
C ALA A 94 -3.81 -24.69 2.12
N ILE A 95 -4.83 -25.32 2.68
CA ILE A 95 -4.79 -25.92 4.02
C ILE A 95 -5.05 -27.41 3.88
N GLN A 96 -4.30 -28.23 4.60
CA GLN A 96 -4.52 -29.68 4.68
C GLN A 96 -4.64 -30.09 6.15
N GLY A 97 -5.88 -30.23 6.61
CA GLY A 97 -6.17 -30.68 7.97
C GLY A 97 -6.33 -32.20 8.02
N LYS A 98 -5.43 -32.89 8.68
CA LYS A 98 -5.46 -34.35 8.85
C LYS A 98 -5.76 -34.72 10.30
N VAL A 99 -6.70 -35.64 10.51
CA VAL A 99 -7.00 -36.21 11.84
C VAL A 99 -6.98 -37.73 11.73
N SER A 100 -6.22 -38.39 12.61
CA SER A 100 -6.10 -39.84 12.68
C SER A 100 -6.81 -40.38 13.90
N PHE A 101 -7.29 -41.61 13.83
CA PHE A 101 -7.95 -42.35 14.92
C PHE A 101 -7.67 -43.86 14.79
N ASP A 102 -7.60 -44.56 15.91
CA ASP A 102 -7.31 -45.98 15.91
C ASP A 102 -8.56 -46.85 15.65
N ALA A 103 -8.36 -48.17 15.59
CA ALA A 103 -9.41 -49.16 15.37
C ALA A 103 -10.39 -49.29 16.56
N ASN A 104 -10.18 -48.58 17.66
CA ASN A 104 -11.10 -48.51 18.81
C ASN A 104 -11.82 -47.16 18.84
N GLY A 105 -11.70 -46.36 17.77
CA GLY A 105 -12.31 -45.04 17.68
C GLY A 105 -11.67 -43.97 18.56
N THR A 106 -10.40 -44.15 18.96
CA THR A 106 -9.67 -43.13 19.70
C THR A 106 -8.90 -42.21 18.77
N VAL A 107 -9.07 -40.90 18.89
CA VAL A 107 -8.27 -39.92 18.13
C VAL A 107 -6.81 -40.02 18.55
N THR A 108 -5.92 -40.24 17.60
CA THR A 108 -4.48 -40.43 17.79
C THR A 108 -3.64 -39.23 17.31
N SER A 109 -4.24 -38.32 16.56
CA SER A 109 -3.56 -37.06 16.15
C SER A 109 -3.41 -36.10 17.32
N ASP A 110 -2.32 -35.33 17.31
CA ASP A 110 -2.22 -34.10 18.06
C ASP A 110 -3.27 -33.09 17.55
N LEU A 111 -4.05 -32.53 18.48
CA LEU A 111 -5.08 -31.55 18.16
C LEU A 111 -4.57 -30.13 18.46
N GLY A 112 -4.77 -29.23 17.53
CA GLY A 112 -4.28 -27.85 17.65
C GLY A 112 -4.49 -27.04 16.40
N GLU A 113 -3.62 -26.08 16.21
CA GLU A 113 -3.56 -25.26 15.00
C GLU A 113 -3.14 -26.09 13.78
N VAL A 114 -3.75 -25.77 12.64
CA VAL A 114 -3.40 -26.36 11.32
C VAL A 114 -2.87 -25.25 10.44
N LEU A 115 -1.57 -25.24 10.21
CA LEU A 115 -0.91 -24.22 9.35
C LEU A 115 -1.26 -24.44 7.88
N SER A 116 -1.38 -23.34 7.14
CA SER A 116 -1.51 -23.36 5.69
C SER A 116 -0.18 -23.78 5.02
N LYS A 117 -0.22 -24.10 3.72
CA LYS A 117 0.99 -24.49 3.00
C LYS A 117 1.97 -23.32 2.82
N ASN A 118 1.45 -22.07 2.71
CA ASN A 118 2.32 -20.90 2.71
C ASN A 118 3.00 -20.71 4.06
N GLU A 119 2.30 -20.93 5.17
CA GLU A 119 2.87 -20.82 6.53
C GLU A 119 3.88 -21.94 6.82
N LEU A 120 3.63 -23.13 6.33
CA LEU A 120 4.57 -24.26 6.45
C LEU A 120 5.86 -23.99 5.67
N GLY A 121 5.77 -23.33 4.51
CA GLY A 121 6.92 -23.04 3.69
C GLY A 121 7.77 -24.27 3.41
N GLU A 122 9.06 -24.25 3.77
CA GLU A 122 9.99 -25.40 3.63
C GLU A 122 9.60 -26.62 4.49
N ASN A 123 8.83 -26.41 5.58
CA ASN A 123 8.37 -27.50 6.44
C ASN A 123 7.25 -28.33 5.80
N TYR A 124 6.65 -27.88 4.68
CA TYR A 124 5.71 -28.70 3.92
C TYR A 124 6.44 -29.90 3.26
N GLY A 125 7.70 -29.74 2.90
CA GLY A 125 8.60 -30.84 2.50
C GLY A 125 8.41 -31.33 1.07
N MET A 126 7.76 -30.58 0.20
CA MET A 126 7.55 -30.96 -1.19
C MET A 126 8.84 -30.85 -2.05
N LYS A 127 9.76 -29.96 -1.68
CA LYS A 127 11.02 -29.68 -2.40
C LYS A 127 11.82 -30.94 -2.72
N ALA A 128 11.85 -31.91 -1.78
CA ALA A 128 12.58 -33.15 -1.92
C ALA A 128 12.00 -34.06 -3.04
N PHE A 129 10.73 -33.90 -3.39
CA PHE A 129 9.99 -34.71 -4.36
C PHE A 129 9.64 -33.92 -5.63
N SER A 130 9.85 -32.60 -5.62
CA SER A 130 9.55 -31.72 -6.72
C SER A 130 10.59 -31.89 -7.85
N PRO A 131 10.18 -32.16 -9.10
CA PRO A 131 11.11 -32.26 -10.23
C PRO A 131 11.95 -30.99 -10.47
N ILE A 132 11.49 -29.85 -10.00
CA ILE A 132 12.15 -28.54 -10.15
C ILE A 132 12.79 -28.05 -8.83
N GLY A 133 12.77 -28.88 -7.77
CA GLY A 133 13.39 -28.54 -6.48
C GLY A 133 12.75 -27.36 -5.75
N LYS A 134 11.47 -27.06 -6.01
CA LYS A 134 10.71 -25.98 -5.36
C LYS A 134 9.65 -26.51 -4.39
N GLU A 135 9.43 -25.79 -3.31
CA GLU A 135 8.33 -26.02 -2.37
C GLU A 135 6.97 -25.65 -2.99
N TRP A 136 5.89 -26.06 -2.33
CA TRP A 136 4.54 -25.80 -2.80
C TRP A 136 4.24 -24.31 -2.86
N ASN A 137 4.57 -23.57 -1.79
CA ASN A 137 4.36 -22.13 -1.70
C ASN A 137 5.16 -21.35 -2.78
N GLU A 138 6.39 -21.78 -3.12
CA GLU A 138 7.18 -21.18 -4.18
C GLU A 138 6.51 -21.38 -5.56
N GLN A 139 5.90 -22.55 -5.77
CA GLN A 139 5.20 -22.85 -7.03
C GLN A 139 3.85 -22.13 -7.09
N ALA A 140 3.11 -22.05 -5.99
CA ALA A 140 1.85 -21.31 -5.89
C ALA A 140 2.06 -19.80 -6.11
N ALA A 141 3.11 -19.22 -5.51
CA ALA A 141 3.50 -17.83 -5.72
C ALA A 141 3.84 -17.57 -7.20
N TYR A 142 4.59 -18.46 -7.85
CA TYR A 142 4.90 -18.34 -9.27
C TYR A 142 3.65 -18.34 -10.17
N ILE A 143 2.65 -19.18 -9.84
CA ILE A 143 1.37 -19.21 -10.58
C ILE A 143 0.61 -17.90 -10.35
N ALA A 144 0.58 -17.40 -9.12
CA ALA A 144 -0.08 -16.15 -8.78
C ALA A 144 0.56 -14.96 -9.51
N GLU A 145 1.89 -14.86 -9.50
CA GLU A 145 2.65 -13.85 -10.23
C GLU A 145 2.41 -13.92 -11.75
N TYR A 146 2.39 -15.14 -12.31
CA TYR A 146 2.10 -15.33 -13.72
C TYR A 146 0.71 -14.82 -14.12
N ALA A 147 -0.26 -14.87 -13.21
CA ALA A 147 -1.64 -14.41 -13.46
C ALA A 147 -1.75 -12.88 -13.52
N VAL A 148 -0.89 -12.14 -12.82
CA VAL A 148 -0.91 -10.68 -12.80
C VAL A 148 -0.67 -10.09 -14.20
N GLY A 149 -1.41 -9.05 -14.53
CA GLY A 149 -1.39 -8.38 -15.83
C GLY A 149 -2.11 -9.13 -16.96
N LYS A 150 -2.79 -10.25 -16.65
CA LYS A 150 -3.52 -11.06 -17.63
C LYS A 150 -5.01 -11.14 -17.30
N THR A 151 -5.80 -11.41 -18.31
CA THR A 151 -7.20 -11.79 -18.17
C THR A 151 -7.34 -13.31 -18.00
N VAL A 152 -8.47 -13.77 -17.46
CA VAL A 152 -8.79 -15.20 -17.35
C VAL A 152 -8.72 -15.90 -18.71
N GLU A 153 -9.21 -15.24 -19.78
CA GLU A 153 -9.17 -15.80 -21.14
C GLU A 153 -7.73 -16.03 -21.61
N GLU A 154 -6.81 -15.11 -21.30
CA GLU A 154 -5.39 -15.28 -21.62
C GLU A 154 -4.75 -16.41 -20.81
N LEU A 155 -5.10 -16.56 -19.53
CA LEU A 155 -4.63 -17.67 -18.70
C LEU A 155 -5.08 -19.01 -19.26
N LYS A 156 -6.35 -19.16 -19.61
CA LYS A 156 -6.92 -20.40 -20.17
C LYS A 156 -6.32 -20.75 -21.53
N THR A 157 -6.10 -19.76 -22.38
CA THR A 157 -5.59 -19.99 -23.74
C THR A 157 -4.07 -20.14 -23.81
N LYS A 158 -3.35 -19.40 -22.97
CA LYS A 158 -1.87 -19.34 -23.02
C LYS A 158 -1.18 -20.25 -22.00
N ALA A 159 -1.76 -20.48 -20.81
CA ALA A 159 -1.09 -21.19 -19.74
C ALA A 159 -1.31 -22.70 -19.77
N ILE A 160 -2.53 -23.15 -20.03
CA ILE A 160 -2.92 -24.56 -19.94
C ILE A 160 -3.60 -25.07 -21.23
N ASP A 161 -3.55 -26.39 -21.42
CA ASP A 161 -4.33 -27.09 -22.45
C ASP A 161 -5.76 -27.42 -21.95
N GLU A 162 -6.55 -28.10 -22.79
CA GLU A 162 -7.93 -28.49 -22.44
C GLU A 162 -7.99 -29.45 -21.24
N ALA A 163 -6.93 -30.16 -20.93
CA ALA A 163 -6.82 -31.04 -19.77
C ALA A 163 -6.31 -30.33 -18.51
N GLY A 164 -6.02 -29.02 -18.57
CA GLY A 164 -5.49 -28.23 -17.46
C GLY A 164 -3.98 -28.42 -17.21
N MET A 165 -3.28 -29.06 -18.16
CA MET A 165 -1.85 -29.24 -18.08
C MET A 165 -1.09 -28.04 -18.65
N VAL A 166 0.09 -27.75 -18.09
CA VAL A 166 0.93 -26.64 -18.54
C VAL A 166 1.29 -26.78 -20.02
N LYS A 167 1.05 -25.72 -20.78
CA LYS A 167 1.20 -25.67 -22.23
C LYS A 167 2.58 -25.20 -22.69
N TYR A 168 3.28 -24.40 -21.89
CA TYR A 168 4.56 -23.80 -22.23
C TYR A 168 5.69 -24.20 -21.28
N ALA A 169 6.88 -24.43 -21.86
CA ALA A 169 8.07 -24.85 -21.12
C ALA A 169 8.50 -23.86 -20.03
N ASP A 170 8.36 -22.55 -20.29
CA ASP A 170 8.74 -21.51 -19.34
C ASP A 170 7.88 -21.59 -18.07
N LEU A 171 6.59 -21.83 -18.23
CA LEU A 171 5.67 -21.98 -17.11
C LEU A 171 5.94 -23.27 -16.32
N ALA A 172 6.28 -24.36 -17.01
CA ALA A 172 6.67 -25.63 -16.39
C ALA A 172 8.00 -25.55 -15.60
N SER A 173 8.86 -24.58 -15.92
CA SER A 173 10.08 -24.32 -15.15
C SER A 173 9.82 -23.70 -13.77
N GLY A 174 8.70 -23.02 -13.59
CA GLY A 174 8.30 -22.35 -12.36
C GLY A 174 7.36 -23.15 -11.47
N ALA A 175 6.50 -23.99 -12.07
CA ALA A 175 5.52 -24.80 -11.35
C ALA A 175 5.29 -26.15 -12.05
N THR A 176 5.27 -27.23 -11.26
CA THR A 176 4.95 -28.61 -11.68
C THR A 176 3.71 -29.17 -11.00
N ILE A 177 3.14 -28.42 -10.04
CA ILE A 177 1.83 -28.73 -9.45
C ILE A 177 0.75 -28.55 -10.52
N TYR A 178 -0.38 -29.27 -10.36
CA TYR A 178 -1.46 -29.25 -11.37
C TYR A 178 -2.08 -27.84 -11.49
N MET A 179 -1.78 -27.16 -12.60
CA MET A 179 -2.15 -25.76 -12.81
C MET A 179 -3.63 -25.55 -13.09
N GLY A 180 -4.29 -26.53 -13.71
CA GLY A 180 -5.69 -26.38 -14.11
C GLY A 180 -6.61 -25.96 -12.95
N SER A 181 -6.45 -26.60 -11.79
CA SER A 181 -7.25 -26.27 -10.61
C SER A 181 -7.03 -24.82 -10.13
N PHE A 182 -5.81 -24.30 -10.22
CA PHE A 182 -5.50 -22.91 -9.84
C PHE A 182 -6.08 -21.91 -10.85
N ILE A 183 -5.94 -22.17 -12.15
CA ILE A 183 -6.52 -21.30 -13.19
C ILE A 183 -8.04 -21.26 -13.09
N TRP A 184 -8.69 -22.41 -12.85
CA TRP A 184 -10.15 -22.45 -12.64
C TRP A 184 -10.56 -21.74 -11.34
N GLY A 185 -9.76 -21.87 -10.28
CA GLY A 185 -9.98 -21.14 -9.03
C GLY A 185 -9.80 -19.64 -9.19
N ILE A 186 -8.77 -19.18 -9.94
CA ILE A 186 -8.60 -17.77 -10.31
C ILE A 186 -9.82 -17.28 -11.12
N GLU A 187 -10.28 -18.05 -12.11
CA GLU A 187 -11.51 -17.73 -12.86
C GLU A 187 -12.70 -17.54 -11.93
N ALA A 188 -12.88 -18.44 -10.98
CA ALA A 188 -13.99 -18.37 -10.02
C ALA A 188 -13.85 -17.14 -9.10
N ALA A 189 -12.63 -16.81 -8.63
CA ALA A 189 -12.36 -15.62 -7.84
C ALA A 189 -12.66 -14.33 -8.64
N VAL A 190 -12.22 -14.25 -9.90
CA VAL A 190 -12.50 -13.11 -10.81
C VAL A 190 -13.99 -12.96 -11.07
N ASN A 191 -14.71 -14.05 -11.34
CA ASN A 191 -16.14 -14.02 -11.59
C ASN A 191 -16.96 -13.62 -10.36
N GLY A 192 -16.48 -13.92 -9.15
CA GLY A 192 -17.09 -13.52 -7.88
C GLY A 192 -16.63 -12.15 -7.36
N ALA A 193 -15.71 -11.48 -8.07
CA ALA A 193 -15.13 -10.23 -7.58
C ALA A 193 -16.12 -9.06 -7.65
N ALA A 194 -16.08 -8.20 -6.60
CA ALA A 194 -16.93 -7.04 -6.44
C ALA A 194 -16.12 -5.80 -5.99
N HIS A 195 -16.64 -4.61 -6.29
CA HIS A 195 -16.11 -3.36 -5.76
C HIS A 195 -16.44 -3.25 -4.27
N LEU A 196 -15.44 -3.46 -3.43
CA LEU A 196 -15.56 -3.44 -1.97
C LEU A 196 -14.76 -2.29 -1.33
N GLY A 197 -14.13 -1.44 -2.14
CA GLY A 197 -13.34 -0.29 -1.71
C GLY A 197 -11.85 -0.36 -2.11
N ALA A 198 -11.36 -1.50 -2.62
CA ALA A 198 -9.99 -1.63 -3.08
C ALA A 198 -9.67 -0.72 -4.26
N VAL A 199 -8.45 -0.18 -4.29
CA VAL A 199 -7.90 0.57 -5.41
C VAL A 199 -6.66 -0.12 -5.98
N LYS A 200 -6.30 0.23 -7.19
CA LYS A 200 -5.11 -0.30 -7.86
C LYS A 200 -3.85 0.06 -7.07
N GLY A 201 -3.00 -0.93 -6.85
CA GLY A 201 -1.79 -0.78 -6.03
C GLY A 201 -1.97 -1.16 -4.55
N ASP A 202 -3.19 -1.44 -4.09
CA ASP A 202 -3.39 -1.98 -2.75
C ASP A 202 -2.72 -3.34 -2.59
N GLN A 203 -2.16 -3.59 -1.42
CA GLN A 203 -1.59 -4.89 -1.07
C GLN A 203 -2.70 -5.90 -0.81
N LEU A 204 -2.75 -6.96 -1.62
CA LEU A 204 -3.66 -8.09 -1.40
C LEU A 204 -3.05 -9.10 -0.44
N VAL A 205 -3.76 -9.41 0.63
CA VAL A 205 -3.40 -10.45 1.60
C VAL A 205 -4.48 -11.53 1.64
N LEU A 206 -4.05 -12.78 1.50
CA LEU A 206 -4.85 -13.97 1.69
C LEU A 206 -4.31 -14.71 2.93
N THR A 207 -5.17 -15.01 3.89
CA THR A 207 -4.76 -15.71 5.11
C THR A 207 -5.88 -16.59 5.68
N ALA A 208 -5.52 -17.51 6.55
CA ALA A 208 -6.45 -18.35 7.26
C ALA A 208 -5.99 -18.63 8.70
N ILE A 209 -6.96 -18.92 9.57
CA ILE A 209 -6.73 -19.49 10.90
C ILE A 209 -7.49 -20.80 10.94
N SER A 210 -6.77 -21.91 11.08
CA SER A 210 -7.34 -23.24 10.99
C SER A 210 -6.96 -24.09 12.21
N ASN A 211 -7.86 -24.97 12.62
CA ASN A 211 -7.59 -25.91 13.71
C ASN A 211 -8.40 -27.21 13.54
N ASN A 212 -7.98 -28.25 14.27
CA ASN A 212 -8.67 -29.54 14.38
C ASN A 212 -9.11 -29.88 15.83
N MET A 213 -9.13 -28.86 16.70
CA MET A 213 -9.42 -29.03 18.15
C MET A 213 -10.84 -29.51 18.45
N GLY A 214 -11.76 -29.39 17.50
CA GLY A 214 -13.13 -29.90 17.64
C GLY A 214 -13.28 -31.41 17.46
N SER A 215 -12.18 -32.15 17.25
CA SER A 215 -12.19 -33.61 17.10
C SER A 215 -12.33 -34.32 18.46
N VAL A 216 -13.12 -35.37 18.49
CA VAL A 216 -13.39 -36.17 19.71
C VAL A 216 -13.40 -37.67 19.39
N SER A 217 -12.89 -38.47 20.30
CA SER A 217 -12.91 -39.93 20.19
C SER A 217 -14.34 -40.50 20.35
N ALA A 218 -14.60 -41.67 19.76
CA ALA A 218 -15.79 -42.42 20.04
C ALA A 218 -15.74 -43.01 21.48
N ASP A 219 -16.89 -43.15 22.15
CA ASP A 219 -16.98 -43.73 23.51
C ASP A 219 -17.81 -45.02 23.58
N GLY A 220 -18.13 -45.61 22.44
CA GLY A 220 -18.93 -46.85 22.32
C GLY A 220 -20.43 -46.60 22.28
N GLU A 221 -20.95 -45.53 22.83
CA GLU A 221 -22.35 -45.08 22.74
C GLU A 221 -22.53 -43.93 21.77
N THR A 222 -21.49 -43.09 21.70
CA THR A 222 -21.46 -41.87 20.83
C THR A 222 -20.37 -42.04 19.75
N ALA A 223 -20.71 -41.73 18.53
CA ALA A 223 -19.72 -41.68 17.44
C ALA A 223 -18.62 -40.66 17.74
N GLY A 224 -17.39 -41.03 17.40
CA GLY A 224 -16.29 -40.07 17.34
C GLY A 224 -16.50 -39.10 16.19
N LYS A 225 -15.80 -37.97 16.26
CA LYS A 225 -15.88 -36.94 15.23
C LYS A 225 -14.48 -36.38 14.95
N THR A 226 -14.08 -36.32 13.70
CA THR A 226 -13.00 -35.46 13.27
C THR A 226 -13.59 -34.12 12.85
N SER A 227 -12.89 -33.03 13.11
CA SER A 227 -13.34 -31.67 12.81
C SER A 227 -12.16 -30.83 12.38
N VAL A 228 -12.26 -30.22 11.21
CA VAL A 228 -11.33 -29.18 10.75
C VAL A 228 -12.14 -27.92 10.49
N VAL A 229 -11.76 -26.85 11.17
CA VAL A 229 -12.38 -25.53 11.01
C VAL A 229 -11.32 -24.56 10.48
N SER A 230 -11.63 -23.88 9.39
CA SER A 230 -10.76 -22.88 8.77
C SER A 230 -11.53 -21.58 8.55
N ASN A 231 -11.19 -20.54 9.29
CA ASN A 231 -11.62 -19.17 9.03
C ASN A 231 -10.63 -18.55 8.04
N ILE A 232 -11.13 -17.91 6.98
CA ILE A 232 -10.37 -17.46 5.82
C ILE A 232 -10.67 -15.98 5.60
N ALA A 233 -9.65 -15.20 5.24
CA ALA A 233 -9.80 -13.80 4.85
C ALA A 233 -8.99 -13.48 3.60
N ALA A 234 -9.62 -12.76 2.67
CA ALA A 234 -8.96 -11.99 1.61
C ALA A 234 -9.17 -10.52 1.90
N MET A 235 -8.08 -9.77 2.05
CA MET A 235 -8.12 -8.37 2.44
C MET A 235 -7.17 -7.55 1.58
N THR A 236 -7.54 -6.30 1.30
CA THR A 236 -6.63 -5.34 0.68
C THR A 236 -6.29 -4.23 1.66
N PHE A 237 -5.04 -3.75 1.56
CA PHE A 237 -4.52 -2.69 2.40
C PHE A 237 -3.93 -1.57 1.54
N HIS A 238 -4.34 -0.33 1.82
CA HIS A 238 -3.64 0.86 1.37
C HIS A 238 -2.85 1.41 2.56
N GLY A 239 -1.56 1.13 2.58
CA GLY A 239 -0.81 1.33 3.80
C GLY A 239 -1.28 0.44 4.95
N ASP A 240 -1.70 1.07 6.05
CA ASP A 240 -2.24 0.35 7.22
C ASP A 240 -3.78 0.28 7.22
N VAL A 241 -4.43 0.95 6.24
CA VAL A 241 -5.89 1.03 6.15
C VAL A 241 -6.43 -0.13 5.34
N ILE A 242 -7.41 -0.83 5.87
CA ILE A 242 -8.16 -1.89 5.18
C ILE A 242 -9.05 -1.23 4.13
N THR A 243 -8.83 -1.53 2.86
CA THR A 243 -9.63 -0.98 1.76
C THR A 243 -10.71 -1.94 1.29
N SER A 244 -10.52 -3.25 1.47
CA SER A 244 -11.57 -4.25 1.30
C SER A 244 -11.33 -5.49 2.17
N ALA A 245 -12.39 -6.22 2.49
CA ALA A 245 -12.30 -7.49 3.20
C ALA A 245 -13.39 -8.46 2.72
N ILE A 246 -13.03 -9.73 2.60
CA ILE A 246 -13.94 -10.85 2.37
C ILE A 246 -13.58 -11.94 3.38
N PHE A 247 -14.56 -12.41 4.17
CA PHE A 247 -14.38 -13.53 5.07
C PHE A 247 -15.18 -14.73 4.61
N ASP A 248 -14.63 -15.93 4.84
CA ASP A 248 -15.34 -17.19 4.65
C ASP A 248 -14.93 -18.19 5.76
N CYS A 249 -15.65 -19.30 5.86
CA CYS A 249 -15.31 -20.35 6.82
C CYS A 249 -15.68 -21.72 6.26
N VAL A 250 -14.74 -22.66 6.35
CA VAL A 250 -14.97 -24.08 6.08
C VAL A 250 -15.08 -24.80 7.41
N GLN A 251 -16.13 -25.60 7.59
CA GLN A 251 -16.29 -26.52 8.68
C GLN A 251 -16.43 -27.94 8.12
N SER A 252 -15.38 -28.72 8.18
CA SER A 252 -15.36 -30.10 7.71
C SER A 252 -15.42 -31.04 8.91
N ASN A 253 -16.47 -31.84 8.98
CA ASN A 253 -16.65 -32.81 10.04
C ASN A 253 -16.88 -34.21 9.45
N ALA A 254 -16.31 -35.24 10.08
CA ALA A 254 -16.62 -36.60 9.74
C ALA A 254 -16.86 -37.40 11.01
N GLU A 255 -17.87 -38.24 11.00
CA GLU A 255 -18.20 -39.17 12.12
C GLU A 255 -17.59 -40.55 11.86
N PHE A 256 -17.14 -41.21 12.92
CA PHE A 256 -16.61 -42.56 12.87
C PHE A 256 -17.02 -43.35 14.11
N GLY A 257 -17.19 -44.68 13.94
CA GLY A 257 -17.58 -45.57 15.02
C GLY A 257 -16.45 -45.91 15.96
N ALA A 258 -16.80 -46.55 17.10
CA ALA A 258 -15.86 -47.17 18.03
C ALA A 258 -15.09 -48.36 17.40
N ASP A 259 -15.45 -48.79 16.21
CA ASP A 259 -14.75 -49.77 15.38
C ASP A 259 -13.79 -49.14 14.35
N GLY A 260 -13.59 -47.82 14.43
CA GLY A 260 -12.72 -47.08 13.54
C GLY A 260 -13.26 -46.97 12.10
N VAL A 261 -14.53 -47.23 11.88
CA VAL A 261 -15.16 -47.09 10.54
C VAL A 261 -15.78 -45.72 10.38
N VAL A 262 -15.40 -45.02 9.31
CA VAL A 262 -15.94 -43.69 8.97
C VAL A 262 -17.36 -43.84 8.41
N ALA A 263 -18.31 -43.10 8.98
CA ALA A 263 -19.70 -43.09 8.56
C ALA A 263 -20.01 -41.94 7.56
N THR A 264 -19.20 -40.89 7.55
CA THR A 264 -19.41 -39.74 6.67
C THR A 264 -18.85 -40.02 5.27
N GLU A 265 -19.63 -39.74 4.23
CA GLU A 265 -19.19 -39.89 2.86
C GLU A 265 -18.11 -38.83 2.51
N ALA A 266 -17.05 -39.29 1.85
CA ALA A 266 -16.04 -38.42 1.29
C ALA A 266 -16.61 -37.59 0.14
N GLY A 267 -16.09 -36.36 -0.07
CA GLY A 267 -16.53 -35.52 -1.16
C GLY A 267 -16.32 -34.02 -0.93
N ALA A 268 -16.99 -33.20 -1.72
CA ALA A 268 -16.91 -31.75 -1.61
C ALA A 268 -17.54 -31.25 -0.31
N VAL A 269 -16.88 -30.27 0.31
CA VAL A 269 -17.34 -29.57 1.51
C VAL A 269 -17.61 -28.12 1.14
N ALA A 270 -18.86 -27.67 1.28
CA ALA A 270 -19.20 -26.26 1.01
C ALA A 270 -18.78 -25.36 2.16
N SER A 271 -18.22 -24.18 1.83
CA SER A 271 -17.95 -23.12 2.81
C SER A 271 -19.26 -22.48 3.29
N LYS A 272 -19.20 -21.67 4.35
CA LYS A 272 -20.41 -20.98 4.85
C LYS A 272 -20.97 -19.97 3.85
N ASN A 273 -20.11 -19.28 3.10
CA ASN A 273 -20.58 -18.40 2.03
C ASN A 273 -21.27 -19.19 0.92
N GLN A 274 -20.73 -20.36 0.53
CA GLN A 274 -21.35 -21.23 -0.48
C GLN A 274 -22.66 -21.83 -0.01
N LEU A 275 -22.80 -22.14 1.29
CA LEU A 275 -24.06 -22.60 1.88
C LEU A 275 -25.12 -21.51 1.89
N GLY A 276 -24.73 -20.25 2.11
CA GLY A 276 -25.64 -19.12 2.18
C GLY A 276 -26.83 -19.40 3.09
N GLU A 277 -28.06 -19.31 2.60
CA GLU A 277 -29.28 -19.60 3.35
C GLU A 277 -29.38 -21.06 3.84
N ASN A 278 -28.68 -22.00 3.19
CA ASN A 278 -28.66 -23.40 3.61
C ASN A 278 -27.79 -23.64 4.86
N TYR A 279 -26.99 -22.66 5.30
CA TYR A 279 -26.28 -22.73 6.58
C TYR A 279 -27.27 -22.71 7.75
N GLY A 280 -28.38 -21.98 7.61
CA GLY A 280 -29.54 -22.04 8.50
C GLY A 280 -29.41 -21.24 9.78
N LEU A 281 -28.43 -20.30 9.88
CA LEU A 281 -28.28 -19.44 11.05
C LEU A 281 -29.46 -18.49 11.23
N LYS A 282 -30.06 -18.02 10.15
CA LYS A 282 -31.17 -17.03 10.11
C LYS A 282 -32.30 -17.37 11.08
N ALA A 283 -32.62 -18.66 11.23
CA ALA A 283 -33.67 -19.12 12.13
C ALA A 283 -33.36 -18.92 13.61
N TYR A 284 -32.10 -18.79 13.97
CA TYR A 284 -31.59 -18.66 15.34
C TYR A 284 -30.97 -17.30 15.62
N SER A 285 -30.73 -16.51 14.57
CA SER A 285 -30.12 -15.19 14.65
C SER A 285 -31.12 -14.17 15.27
N PRO A 286 -30.76 -13.45 16.33
CA PRO A 286 -31.61 -12.41 16.92
C PRO A 286 -32.03 -11.31 15.92
N ILE A 287 -31.22 -11.11 14.88
CA ILE A 287 -31.44 -10.09 13.84
C ILE A 287 -31.99 -10.70 12.53
N GLY A 288 -32.27 -12.03 12.50
CA GLY A 288 -32.84 -12.70 11.34
C GLY A 288 -31.93 -12.73 10.10
N LYS A 289 -30.60 -12.67 10.27
CA LYS A 289 -29.60 -12.72 9.19
C LYS A 289 -28.81 -14.01 9.20
N GLU A 290 -28.42 -14.46 8.02
CA GLU A 290 -27.50 -15.58 7.83
C GLU A 290 -26.06 -15.20 8.19
N TRP A 291 -25.19 -16.24 8.29
CA TRP A 291 -23.80 -16.05 8.64
C TRP A 291 -23.05 -15.19 7.59
N ASN A 292 -23.24 -15.49 6.31
CA ASN A 292 -22.63 -14.75 5.21
C ASN A 292 -23.08 -13.28 5.16
N GLU A 293 -24.34 -12.99 5.50
CA GLU A 293 -24.84 -11.61 5.59
C GLU A 293 -24.18 -10.84 6.76
N GLN A 294 -23.92 -11.52 7.87
CA GLN A 294 -23.31 -10.91 9.06
C GLN A 294 -21.80 -10.68 8.89
N VAL A 295 -21.08 -11.62 8.27
CA VAL A 295 -19.64 -11.41 8.00
C VAL A 295 -19.42 -10.36 6.92
N ALA A 296 -20.30 -10.24 5.93
CA ALA A 296 -20.24 -9.16 4.95
C ALA A 296 -20.46 -7.79 5.62
N ALA A 297 -21.42 -7.70 6.56
CA ALA A 297 -21.63 -6.48 7.34
C ALA A 297 -20.41 -6.14 8.25
N PHE A 298 -19.73 -7.16 8.80
CA PHE A 298 -18.50 -6.96 9.56
C PHE A 298 -17.37 -6.47 8.65
N ALA A 299 -17.22 -7.06 7.47
CA ALA A 299 -16.23 -6.64 6.47
C ALA A 299 -16.42 -5.17 6.03
N ASP A 300 -17.68 -4.78 5.78
CA ASP A 300 -18.03 -3.38 5.45
C ASP A 300 -17.71 -2.43 6.62
N TYR A 301 -17.99 -2.85 7.87
CA TYR A 301 -17.72 -2.04 9.06
C TYR A 301 -16.22 -1.77 9.29
N ILE A 302 -15.36 -2.76 8.98
CA ILE A 302 -13.91 -2.62 9.18
C ILE A 302 -13.19 -1.96 7.98
N THR A 303 -13.83 -1.85 6.83
CA THR A 303 -13.29 -1.12 5.67
C THR A 303 -13.10 0.36 6.03
N GLY A 304 -11.93 0.89 5.72
CA GLY A 304 -11.50 2.24 6.09
C GLY A 304 -10.88 2.35 7.50
N LYS A 305 -10.76 1.26 8.23
CA LYS A 305 -10.12 1.21 9.55
C LYS A 305 -8.73 0.56 9.47
N THR A 306 -7.90 0.83 10.47
CA THR A 306 -6.65 0.09 10.67
C THR A 306 -6.91 -1.19 11.48
N ALA A 307 -5.97 -2.15 11.43
CA ALA A 307 -6.06 -3.34 12.30
C ALA A 307 -6.10 -2.97 13.79
N LYS A 308 -5.44 -1.88 14.19
CA LYS A 308 -5.47 -1.35 15.55
C LYS A 308 -6.88 -0.87 15.95
N ASP A 309 -7.59 -0.20 15.04
CA ASP A 309 -8.97 0.24 15.29
C ASP A 309 -9.89 -0.98 15.42
N VAL A 310 -9.70 -2.00 14.58
CA VAL A 310 -10.46 -3.25 14.64
C VAL A 310 -10.18 -3.99 15.97
N ALA A 311 -8.95 -4.05 16.43
CA ALA A 311 -8.59 -4.63 17.72
C ALA A 311 -9.23 -3.89 18.90
N GLY A 312 -9.59 -2.61 18.73
CA GLY A 312 -10.30 -1.80 19.73
C GLY A 312 -11.81 -2.05 19.83
N ILE A 313 -12.40 -2.84 18.93
CA ILE A 313 -13.84 -3.15 18.95
C ILE A 313 -14.20 -3.89 20.23
N ALA A 314 -15.16 -3.36 20.99
CA ALA A 314 -15.62 -3.98 22.23
C ALA A 314 -16.40 -5.27 21.94
N LEU A 315 -16.04 -6.34 22.65
CA LEU A 315 -16.67 -7.66 22.53
C LEU A 315 -17.37 -8.09 23.83
N THR A 316 -18.38 -8.93 23.67
CA THR A 316 -19.01 -9.66 24.78
C THR A 316 -18.13 -10.83 25.25
N GLU A 317 -18.49 -11.50 26.33
CA GLU A 317 -17.82 -12.73 26.79
C GLU A 317 -17.79 -13.86 25.72
N THR A 318 -18.75 -13.84 24.80
CA THR A 318 -18.84 -14.80 23.69
C THR A 318 -18.19 -14.30 22.39
N THR A 319 -17.38 -13.26 22.48
CA THR A 319 -16.69 -12.60 21.38
C THR A 319 -17.60 -12.05 20.27
N ALA A 320 -18.91 -11.87 20.55
CA ALA A 320 -19.79 -11.10 19.68
C ALA A 320 -19.59 -9.59 19.90
N PRO A 321 -19.84 -8.73 18.92
CA PRO A 321 -19.73 -7.29 19.11
C PRO A 321 -20.61 -6.78 20.25
N ALA A 322 -20.09 -5.79 21.01
CA ALA A 322 -20.83 -5.09 22.07
C ALA A 322 -21.20 -3.65 21.70
N GLU A 323 -20.65 -3.13 20.60
CA GLU A 323 -20.91 -1.77 20.12
C GLU A 323 -22.27 -1.65 19.45
N ALA A 324 -23.02 -0.60 19.79
CA ALA A 324 -24.40 -0.41 19.35
C ALA A 324 -24.55 -0.36 17.83
N ASP A 325 -23.59 0.26 17.14
CA ASP A 325 -23.62 0.44 15.68
C ASP A 325 -23.43 -0.89 14.95
N LEU A 326 -22.62 -1.80 15.51
CA LEU A 326 -22.32 -3.10 14.90
C LEU A 326 -23.35 -4.18 15.28
N THR A 327 -23.90 -4.15 16.50
CA THR A 327 -24.86 -5.16 16.99
C THR A 327 -26.17 -5.24 16.21
N SER A 328 -26.53 -4.19 15.49
CA SER A 328 -27.72 -4.17 14.61
C SER A 328 -27.54 -5.03 13.36
N SER A 329 -26.31 -5.30 12.96
CA SER A 329 -25.97 -6.03 11.71
C SER A 329 -25.15 -7.30 11.95
N VAL A 330 -24.48 -7.42 13.11
CA VAL A 330 -23.59 -8.54 13.45
C VAL A 330 -23.83 -8.97 14.90
N THR A 331 -24.23 -10.24 15.09
CA THR A 331 -24.48 -10.85 16.40
C THR A 331 -23.70 -12.17 16.58
N ILE A 332 -22.98 -12.60 15.54
CA ILE A 332 -22.07 -13.76 15.61
C ILE A 332 -20.79 -13.40 16.37
N ALA A 333 -20.09 -14.41 16.84
CA ALA A 333 -18.73 -14.25 17.37
C ALA A 333 -17.79 -13.77 16.26
N VAL A 334 -17.09 -12.65 16.47
CA VAL A 334 -16.15 -12.05 15.53
C VAL A 334 -14.69 -12.13 16.00
N GLY A 335 -14.42 -12.72 17.16
CA GLY A 335 -13.06 -12.81 17.71
C GLY A 335 -12.05 -13.43 16.74
N ASP A 336 -12.41 -14.54 16.11
CA ASP A 336 -11.54 -15.19 15.10
C ASP A 336 -11.37 -14.33 13.84
N LEU A 337 -12.40 -13.57 13.45
CA LEU A 337 -12.33 -12.65 12.31
C LEU A 337 -11.39 -11.47 12.62
N MET A 338 -11.45 -10.95 13.85
CA MET A 338 -10.51 -9.91 14.30
C MET A 338 -9.07 -10.43 14.35
N SER A 339 -8.87 -11.68 14.78
CA SER A 339 -7.56 -12.33 14.73
C SER A 339 -7.05 -12.51 13.29
N LEU A 340 -7.94 -12.77 12.33
CA LEU A 340 -7.58 -12.78 10.90
C LEU A 340 -7.17 -11.40 10.41
N VAL A 341 -7.82 -10.33 10.87
CA VAL A 341 -7.44 -8.95 10.54
C VAL A 341 -6.05 -8.63 11.07
N GLU A 342 -5.76 -8.97 12.32
CA GLU A 342 -4.44 -8.78 12.93
C GLU A 342 -3.36 -9.56 12.15
N LYS A 343 -3.63 -10.84 11.84
CA LYS A 343 -2.73 -11.68 11.04
C LYS A 343 -2.51 -11.12 9.63
N ALA A 344 -3.57 -10.68 8.96
CA ALA A 344 -3.48 -10.08 7.62
C ALA A 344 -2.66 -8.79 7.64
N ALA A 345 -2.85 -7.93 8.63
CA ALA A 345 -2.06 -6.70 8.77
C ALA A 345 -0.57 -6.99 9.03
N ALA A 346 -0.25 -8.01 9.85
CA ALA A 346 1.13 -8.44 10.06
C ALA A 346 1.79 -8.97 8.77
N ILE A 347 1.03 -9.70 7.94
CA ILE A 347 1.50 -10.16 6.63
C ILE A 347 1.70 -8.94 5.71
N ALA A 348 0.75 -8.01 5.62
CA ALA A 348 0.87 -6.80 4.82
C ALA A 348 2.13 -6.00 5.21
N GLU A 349 2.37 -5.84 6.52
CA GLU A 349 3.59 -5.17 7.02
C GLU A 349 4.86 -5.90 6.57
N SER A 350 4.87 -7.25 6.61
CA SER A 350 6.02 -8.05 6.17
C SER A 350 6.27 -8.01 4.65
N MET A 351 5.25 -7.66 3.87
CA MET A 351 5.33 -7.49 2.41
C MET A 351 5.85 -6.11 2.01
N LYS A 352 5.89 -5.14 2.92
CA LYS A 352 6.42 -3.80 2.64
C LYS A 352 7.90 -3.88 2.31
N VAL A 353 8.26 -3.34 1.16
CA VAL A 353 9.64 -3.25 0.70
C VAL A 353 10.16 -1.86 0.98
N SER A 354 11.25 -1.76 1.75
CA SER A 354 11.90 -0.47 2.00
C SER A 354 12.49 0.10 0.71
N VAL A 355 12.22 1.35 0.44
CA VAL A 355 12.78 2.10 -0.68
C VAL A 355 13.56 3.31 -0.18
N LYS A 356 14.51 3.77 -0.99
CA LYS A 356 15.30 4.97 -0.68
C LYS A 356 14.54 6.22 -1.14
N THR A 357 14.55 7.28 -0.34
CA THR A 357 14.06 8.62 -0.74
C THR A 357 15.24 9.50 -1.08
N GLY A 358 15.18 10.16 -2.25
CA GLY A 358 16.22 11.07 -2.70
C GLY A 358 15.67 12.31 -3.35
N TYR A 359 16.48 13.36 -3.40
CA TYR A 359 16.11 14.61 -4.07
C TYR A 359 17.31 15.29 -4.71
N ALA A 360 17.01 16.17 -5.67
CA ALA A 360 17.93 17.14 -6.21
C ALA A 360 17.27 18.52 -6.17
N LEU A 361 17.98 19.48 -5.59
CA LEU A 361 17.61 20.89 -5.59
C LEU A 361 18.72 21.66 -6.30
N THR A 362 18.37 22.34 -7.38
CA THR A 362 19.29 23.21 -8.11
C THR A 362 18.72 24.60 -8.17
N THR A 363 19.55 25.62 -7.91
CA THR A 363 19.15 27.01 -7.93
C THR A 363 20.10 27.81 -8.78
N ASN A 364 19.55 28.61 -9.68
CA ASN A 364 20.31 29.55 -10.52
C ASN A 364 19.81 30.97 -10.32
N LEU A 365 20.73 31.89 -10.12
CA LEU A 365 20.47 33.31 -10.01
C LEU A 365 20.94 34.00 -11.31
N THR A 366 20.01 34.66 -11.99
CA THR A 366 20.29 35.51 -13.16
C THR A 366 20.05 36.94 -12.77
N VAL A 367 20.94 37.83 -13.15
CA VAL A 367 20.87 39.25 -12.78
C VAL A 367 21.10 40.16 -13.99
N GLU A 368 20.36 41.24 -14.04
CA GLU A 368 20.51 42.32 -15.02
C GLU A 368 20.46 43.68 -14.30
N SER A 369 21.43 44.56 -14.54
CA SER A 369 21.42 45.91 -13.99
C SER A 369 20.34 46.77 -14.64
N ALA A 370 19.79 47.69 -13.88
CA ALA A 370 18.87 48.69 -14.43
C ALA A 370 19.57 49.67 -15.37
N THR A 371 18.82 50.19 -16.30
CA THR A 371 19.24 51.26 -17.20
C THR A 371 18.25 52.41 -17.13
N ALA A 372 18.53 53.52 -17.82
CA ALA A 372 17.58 54.65 -17.91
C ALA A 372 16.25 54.26 -18.61
N GLU A 373 16.26 53.17 -19.37
CA GLU A 373 15.17 52.73 -20.26
C GLU A 373 14.50 51.43 -19.82
N ALA A 374 15.14 50.67 -18.93
CA ALA A 374 14.64 49.39 -18.47
C ALA A 374 15.03 49.11 -17.01
N ASP A 375 14.10 48.50 -16.28
CA ASP A 375 14.35 48.02 -14.93
C ASP A 375 15.40 46.90 -14.90
N GLY A 376 16.23 46.91 -13.88
CA GLY A 376 17.08 45.79 -13.52
C GLY A 376 16.27 44.63 -12.96
N THR A 377 16.79 43.44 -13.07
CA THR A 377 16.11 42.24 -12.57
C THR A 377 17.07 41.29 -11.87
N ALA A 378 16.57 40.62 -10.83
CA ALA A 378 17.16 39.40 -10.31
C ALA A 378 16.10 38.28 -10.39
N THR A 379 16.42 37.24 -11.14
CA THR A 379 15.57 36.06 -11.29
C THR A 379 16.23 34.86 -10.64
N THR A 380 15.51 34.24 -9.74
CA THR A 380 15.92 32.99 -9.05
C THR A 380 15.07 31.85 -9.61
N ASP A 381 15.71 30.92 -10.28
CA ASP A 381 15.10 29.69 -10.75
C ASP A 381 15.52 28.53 -9.85
N VAL A 382 14.53 27.87 -9.21
CA VAL A 382 14.73 26.69 -8.37
C VAL A 382 14.07 25.50 -9.06
N SER A 383 14.84 24.44 -9.31
CA SER A 383 14.32 23.16 -9.77
C SER A 383 14.40 22.15 -8.65
N LEU A 384 13.31 21.44 -8.41
CA LEU A 384 13.18 20.43 -7.35
C LEU A 384 12.68 19.11 -7.94
N ILE A 385 13.46 18.06 -7.76
CA ILE A 385 13.14 16.71 -8.22
C ILE A 385 13.29 15.77 -7.04
N ALA A 386 12.29 14.92 -6.81
CA ALA A 386 12.31 13.91 -5.78
C ALA A 386 11.99 12.54 -6.38
N VAL A 387 12.57 11.50 -5.78
CA VAL A 387 12.34 10.10 -6.19
C VAL A 387 12.23 9.20 -4.97
N THR A 388 11.47 8.10 -5.11
CA THR A 388 11.72 6.88 -4.36
C THR A 388 12.35 5.87 -5.31
N VAL A 389 13.30 5.08 -4.80
CA VAL A 389 14.08 4.16 -5.64
C VAL A 389 14.35 2.87 -4.88
N THR A 390 14.20 1.72 -5.58
CA THR A 390 14.50 0.40 -5.03
C THR A 390 16.00 0.20 -4.78
N GLU A 391 16.37 -0.89 -4.16
CA GLU A 391 17.78 -1.23 -3.93
C GLU A 391 18.54 -1.40 -5.26
N GLU A 392 17.87 -1.94 -6.28
CA GLU A 392 18.41 -2.15 -7.64
C GLU A 392 18.50 -0.86 -8.47
N GLY A 393 18.04 0.26 -7.93
CA GLY A 393 18.08 1.56 -8.62
C GLY A 393 16.92 1.80 -9.58
N VAL A 394 15.84 1.04 -9.48
CA VAL A 394 14.60 1.30 -10.24
C VAL A 394 13.81 2.41 -9.54
N ILE A 395 13.44 3.42 -10.29
CA ILE A 395 12.62 4.55 -9.81
C ILE A 395 11.19 4.04 -9.61
N GLU A 396 10.72 4.09 -8.39
CA GLU A 396 9.37 3.65 -8.04
C GLU A 396 8.36 4.81 -8.06
N SER A 397 8.80 5.99 -7.63
CA SER A 397 8.04 7.22 -7.78
C SER A 397 8.96 8.39 -8.12
N CYS A 398 8.42 9.38 -8.81
CA CYS A 398 9.13 10.59 -9.17
C CYS A 398 8.17 11.79 -9.08
N ALA A 399 8.67 12.90 -8.56
CA ALA A 399 7.94 14.16 -8.51
C ALA A 399 8.87 15.30 -8.94
N ILE A 400 8.33 16.24 -9.72
CA ILE A 400 9.07 17.36 -10.30
C ILE A 400 8.31 18.65 -10.05
N ASP A 401 8.99 19.66 -9.51
CA ASP A 401 8.46 21.01 -9.38
C ASP A 401 9.55 22.07 -9.69
N ALA A 402 9.15 23.30 -9.90
CA ALA A 402 10.06 24.42 -10.07
C ALA A 402 9.45 25.72 -9.57
N ILE A 403 10.30 26.62 -9.11
CA ILE A 403 9.92 27.96 -8.63
C ILE A 403 10.71 29.00 -9.41
N GLN A 404 10.06 30.08 -9.83
CA GLN A 404 10.70 31.21 -10.47
C GLN A 404 10.33 32.49 -9.72
N GLY A 405 11.26 32.98 -8.91
CA GLY A 405 11.11 34.25 -8.22
C GLY A 405 11.81 35.37 -8.95
N LYS A 406 11.07 36.42 -9.35
CA LYS A 406 11.63 37.59 -10.06
C LYS A 406 11.40 38.86 -9.23
N VAL A 407 12.47 39.58 -8.97
CA VAL A 407 12.44 40.91 -8.32
C VAL A 407 13.00 41.93 -9.29
N SER A 408 12.29 43.04 -9.49
CA SER A 408 12.69 44.13 -10.37
C SER A 408 12.95 45.41 -9.57
N PHE A 409 13.87 46.26 -10.09
CA PHE A 409 14.25 47.53 -9.47
C PHE A 409 14.64 48.54 -10.56
N ASP A 410 14.39 49.81 -10.30
CA ASP A 410 14.67 50.89 -11.27
C ASP A 410 16.16 51.37 -11.23
N ALA A 411 16.51 52.29 -12.11
CA ALA A 411 17.83 52.92 -12.18
C ALA A 411 18.17 53.83 -10.97
N LYS A 412 17.29 53.93 -9.98
CA LYS A 412 17.53 54.59 -8.69
C LYS A 412 17.56 53.58 -7.54
N GLY A 413 17.65 52.29 -7.85
CA GLY A 413 17.68 51.21 -6.89
C GLY A 413 16.38 51.05 -6.10
N GLN A 414 15.24 51.53 -6.61
CA GLN A 414 13.93 51.30 -5.96
C GLN A 414 13.28 50.08 -6.51
N LEU A 415 12.72 49.22 -5.65
CA LEU A 415 11.95 48.06 -6.09
C LEU A 415 10.74 48.49 -6.89
N THR A 416 10.53 47.86 -8.05
CA THR A 416 9.41 48.13 -8.97
C THR A 416 8.45 46.93 -9.07
N SER A 417 8.86 45.74 -8.66
CA SER A 417 7.99 44.57 -8.52
C SER A 417 7.36 44.52 -7.12
N GLU A 418 6.17 43.94 -7.06
CA GLU A 418 5.61 43.46 -5.78
C GLU A 418 6.49 42.39 -5.19
N THR A 419 6.60 42.39 -3.86
CA THR A 419 7.34 41.36 -3.10
C THR A 419 6.40 40.63 -2.18
N GLY A 420 6.64 39.36 -1.95
CA GLY A 420 5.77 38.51 -1.11
C GLY A 420 5.89 37.04 -1.48
N GLU A 421 4.79 36.33 -1.36
CA GLU A 421 4.71 34.91 -1.69
C GLU A 421 4.97 34.66 -3.17
N VAL A 422 5.72 33.60 -3.45
CA VAL A 422 6.04 33.12 -4.80
C VAL A 422 5.58 31.67 -4.91
N LEU A 423 4.57 31.44 -5.74
CA LEU A 423 4.03 30.09 -5.97
C LEU A 423 4.94 29.28 -6.90
N SER A 424 5.00 27.97 -6.69
CA SER A 424 5.68 27.04 -7.58
C SER A 424 4.91 26.89 -8.91
N LYS A 425 5.54 26.29 -9.92
CA LYS A 425 4.89 26.08 -11.22
C LYS A 425 3.76 25.06 -11.12
N ASN A 426 3.87 24.06 -10.24
CA ASN A 426 2.78 23.12 -9.96
C ASN A 426 1.59 23.83 -9.30
N GLU A 427 1.84 24.74 -8.34
CA GLU A 427 0.81 25.54 -7.69
C GLU A 427 0.13 26.56 -8.62
N LEU A 428 0.90 27.14 -9.53
CA LEU A 428 0.37 28.03 -10.54
C LEU A 428 -0.53 27.29 -11.54
N GLY A 429 -0.20 26.03 -11.87
CA GLY A 429 -0.94 25.24 -12.82
C GLY A 429 -1.21 26.00 -14.12
N GLU A 430 -2.48 26.14 -14.51
CA GLU A 430 -2.88 26.88 -15.72
C GLU A 430 -2.52 28.38 -15.66
N ASN A 431 -2.34 28.97 -14.47
CA ASN A 431 -1.94 30.37 -14.31
C ASN A 431 -0.46 30.62 -14.66
N TYR A 432 0.35 29.57 -14.83
CA TYR A 432 1.71 29.73 -15.33
C TYR A 432 1.72 30.21 -16.81
N GLY A 433 0.70 29.78 -17.58
CA GLY A 433 0.41 30.34 -18.90
C GLY A 433 1.29 29.82 -20.03
N MET A 434 1.98 28.69 -19.86
CA MET A 434 2.83 28.09 -20.90
C MET A 434 2.02 27.44 -22.01
N LYS A 435 0.81 26.97 -21.74
CA LYS A 435 -0.08 26.25 -22.67
C LYS A 435 -0.28 26.99 -24.01
N ALA A 436 -0.37 28.32 -23.97
CA ALA A 436 -0.55 29.15 -25.16
C ALA A 436 0.66 29.16 -26.11
N PHE A 437 1.84 28.85 -25.61
CA PHE A 437 3.12 28.83 -26.34
C PHE A 437 3.67 27.42 -26.55
N SER A 438 3.08 26.43 -25.89
CA SER A 438 3.50 25.03 -25.97
C SER A 438 3.09 24.41 -27.30
N PRO A 439 4.02 23.79 -28.06
CA PRO A 439 3.70 23.12 -29.32
C PRO A 439 2.66 22.00 -29.18
N ILE A 440 2.55 21.43 -28.00
CA ILE A 440 1.62 20.33 -27.67
C ILE A 440 0.41 20.80 -26.84
N GLY A 441 0.26 22.12 -26.60
CA GLY A 441 -0.87 22.69 -25.88
C GLY A 441 -0.97 22.27 -24.41
N LYS A 442 0.15 21.91 -23.77
CA LYS A 442 0.21 21.52 -22.34
C LYS A 442 0.91 22.58 -21.50
N GLU A 443 0.44 22.73 -20.26
CA GLU A 443 1.10 23.56 -19.25
C GLU A 443 2.41 22.90 -18.76
N TRP A 444 3.22 23.69 -18.04
CA TRP A 444 4.50 23.20 -17.50
C TRP A 444 4.32 22.02 -16.54
N ASN A 445 3.38 22.14 -15.61
CA ASN A 445 3.10 21.10 -14.63
C ASN A 445 2.59 19.79 -15.27
N GLU A 446 1.78 19.88 -16.35
CA GLU A 446 1.33 18.71 -17.11
C GLU A 446 2.51 18.00 -17.80
N GLN A 447 3.49 18.78 -18.32
CA GLN A 447 4.67 18.22 -18.95
C GLN A 447 5.65 17.65 -17.91
N ALA A 448 5.83 18.31 -16.78
CA ALA A 448 6.66 17.83 -15.67
C ALA A 448 6.11 16.53 -15.07
N ALA A 449 4.78 16.45 -14.88
CA ALA A 449 4.12 15.23 -14.43
C ALA A 449 4.34 14.06 -15.42
N TYR A 450 4.23 14.34 -16.73
CA TYR A 450 4.47 13.33 -17.76
C TYR A 450 5.92 12.80 -17.76
N ILE A 451 6.91 13.67 -17.52
CA ILE A 451 8.32 13.29 -17.39
C ILE A 451 8.51 12.40 -16.14
N ALA A 452 7.88 12.80 -15.03
CA ALA A 452 7.94 12.06 -13.78
C ALA A 452 7.33 10.64 -13.93
N GLU A 453 6.17 10.54 -14.56
CA GLU A 453 5.51 9.27 -14.88
C GLU A 453 6.36 8.40 -15.82
N TYR A 454 6.95 9.00 -16.86
CA TYR A 454 7.84 8.27 -17.77
C TYR A 454 9.06 7.68 -17.06
N ALA A 455 9.56 8.31 -16.00
CA ALA A 455 10.71 7.84 -15.24
C ALA A 455 10.40 6.60 -14.38
N VAL A 456 9.15 6.43 -13.94
CA VAL A 456 8.73 5.30 -13.10
C VAL A 456 8.95 3.97 -13.81
N GLY A 457 9.43 2.97 -13.07
CA GLY A 457 9.76 1.63 -13.56
C GLY A 457 11.08 1.55 -14.35
N LYS A 458 11.84 2.64 -14.43
CA LYS A 458 13.12 2.69 -15.15
C LYS A 458 14.29 2.98 -14.21
N THR A 459 15.48 2.56 -14.62
CA THR A 459 16.74 2.99 -14.01
C THR A 459 17.26 4.27 -14.68
N VAL A 460 18.16 4.98 -14.00
CA VAL A 460 18.84 6.17 -14.57
C VAL A 460 19.54 5.84 -15.88
N GLU A 461 20.19 4.66 -15.97
CA GLU A 461 20.87 4.21 -17.19
C GLU A 461 19.90 4.07 -18.37
N GLU A 462 18.71 3.51 -18.12
CA GLU A 462 17.65 3.42 -19.14
C GLU A 462 17.13 4.79 -19.57
N LEU A 463 16.94 5.72 -18.63
CA LEU A 463 16.52 7.08 -18.95
C LEU A 463 17.56 7.79 -19.83
N LYS A 464 18.85 7.72 -19.48
CA LYS A 464 19.93 8.33 -20.24
C LYS A 464 20.09 7.72 -21.63
N THR A 465 19.92 6.41 -21.76
CA THR A 465 20.12 5.72 -23.04
C THR A 465 18.90 5.76 -23.96
N LYS A 466 17.67 5.73 -23.38
CA LYS A 466 16.43 5.65 -24.16
C LYS A 466 15.75 7.02 -24.35
N ALA A 467 15.73 7.85 -23.33
CA ALA A 467 14.94 9.08 -23.31
C ALA A 467 15.61 10.27 -24.03
N ILE A 468 16.92 10.45 -23.85
CA ILE A 468 17.66 11.60 -24.36
C ILE A 468 18.92 11.19 -25.14
N ASP A 469 19.41 12.10 -26.01
CA ASP A 469 20.72 12.01 -26.63
C ASP A 469 21.82 12.65 -25.75
N GLU A 470 23.09 12.63 -26.23
CA GLU A 470 24.24 13.20 -25.51
C GLU A 470 24.10 14.72 -25.24
N ALA A 471 23.30 15.42 -26.01
CA ALA A 471 23.00 16.84 -25.83
C ALA A 471 21.80 17.11 -24.89
N GLY A 472 21.17 16.05 -24.37
CA GLY A 472 19.99 16.16 -23.51
C GLY A 472 18.69 16.43 -24.26
N MET A 473 18.69 16.25 -25.59
CA MET A 473 17.47 16.39 -26.39
C MET A 473 16.67 15.09 -26.39
N VAL A 474 15.35 15.22 -26.44
CA VAL A 474 14.45 14.06 -26.46
C VAL A 474 14.73 13.20 -27.69
N LYS A 475 14.94 11.91 -27.45
CA LYS A 475 15.17 10.88 -28.45
C LYS A 475 14.00 9.92 -28.57
N ASP A 476 13.31 9.68 -27.48
CA ASP A 476 12.14 8.79 -27.41
C ASP A 476 10.89 9.51 -27.93
N ALA A 477 10.16 8.86 -28.86
CA ALA A 477 8.98 9.44 -29.52
C ALA A 477 7.79 9.57 -28.55
N ASP A 478 7.63 8.63 -27.63
CA ASP A 478 6.55 8.66 -26.65
C ASP A 478 6.76 9.84 -25.70
N LEU A 479 7.99 10.00 -25.21
CA LEU A 479 8.35 11.12 -24.35
C LEU A 479 8.16 12.47 -25.05
N ALA A 480 8.54 12.59 -26.33
CA ALA A 480 8.35 13.80 -27.14
C ALA A 480 6.89 14.17 -27.35
N SER A 481 5.97 13.20 -27.31
CA SER A 481 4.52 13.45 -27.43
C SER A 481 3.92 14.09 -26.18
N GLY A 482 4.52 13.86 -25.02
CA GLY A 482 4.03 14.31 -23.72
C GLY A 482 4.72 15.54 -23.15
N ALA A 483 5.98 15.80 -23.55
CA ALA A 483 6.76 16.92 -23.06
C ALA A 483 7.67 17.50 -24.15
N THR A 484 7.72 18.84 -24.22
CA THR A 484 8.56 19.62 -25.17
C THR A 484 9.52 20.58 -24.46
N ILE A 485 9.46 20.63 -23.12
CA ILE A 485 10.45 21.35 -22.30
C ILE A 485 11.80 20.63 -22.35
N TYR A 486 12.92 21.38 -22.13
CA TYR A 486 14.26 20.80 -22.22
C TYR A 486 14.45 19.65 -21.24
N MET A 487 14.62 18.45 -21.79
CA MET A 487 14.54 17.20 -21.05
C MET A 487 15.81 16.87 -20.27
N GLY A 488 16.97 17.27 -20.80
CA GLY A 488 18.27 16.92 -20.21
C GLY A 488 18.39 17.33 -18.75
N SER A 489 17.93 18.56 -18.40
CA SER A 489 17.98 19.04 -17.01
C SER A 489 17.15 18.17 -16.05
N PHE A 490 16.00 17.64 -16.50
CA PHE A 490 15.17 16.78 -15.68
C PHE A 490 15.80 15.40 -15.49
N ILE A 491 16.31 14.78 -16.56
CA ILE A 491 16.96 13.48 -16.46
C ILE A 491 18.24 13.54 -15.61
N TRP A 492 19.05 14.59 -15.74
CA TRP A 492 20.22 14.81 -14.89
C TRP A 492 19.83 15.11 -13.43
N GLY A 493 18.73 15.82 -13.23
CA GLY A 493 18.19 16.07 -11.89
C GLY A 493 17.65 14.77 -11.26
N ILE A 494 16.97 13.90 -12.03
CA ILE A 494 16.56 12.56 -11.57
C ILE A 494 17.79 11.72 -11.20
N GLU A 495 18.85 11.72 -12.03
CA GLU A 495 20.11 11.06 -11.73
C GLU A 495 20.70 11.54 -10.39
N ALA A 496 20.74 12.86 -10.19
CA ALA A 496 21.24 13.44 -8.94
C ALA A 496 20.36 13.03 -7.74
N ALA A 497 19.04 13.02 -7.89
CA ALA A 497 18.12 12.58 -6.85
C ALA A 497 18.31 11.10 -6.50
N VAL A 498 18.48 10.21 -7.49
CA VAL A 498 18.75 8.79 -7.28
C VAL A 498 20.09 8.58 -6.59
N ASN A 499 21.14 9.30 -6.99
CA ASN A 499 22.46 9.20 -6.38
C ASN A 499 22.49 9.68 -4.92
N ASN A 500 21.61 10.61 -4.54
CA ASN A 500 21.48 11.13 -3.18
C ASN A 500 20.47 10.34 -2.33
N ALA A 501 19.82 9.31 -2.88
CA ALA A 501 18.78 8.59 -2.20
C ALA A 501 19.31 7.69 -1.06
N SER A 502 18.60 7.70 0.05
CA SER A 502 18.91 6.91 1.24
C SER A 502 17.65 6.35 1.90
N TYR A 503 17.81 5.30 2.71
CA TYR A 503 16.71 4.72 3.50
C TYR A 503 16.36 5.66 4.65
N LEU A 504 15.19 6.28 4.57
CA LEU A 504 14.68 7.24 5.57
C LEU A 504 13.36 6.79 6.19
N GLY A 505 12.89 5.58 5.86
CA GLY A 505 11.63 5.01 6.36
C GLY A 505 10.57 4.80 5.28
N ALA A 506 10.78 5.32 4.05
CA ALA A 506 9.85 5.09 2.94
C ALA A 506 9.71 3.62 2.59
N GLN A 507 8.49 3.21 2.25
CA GLN A 507 8.15 1.88 1.79
C GLN A 507 7.65 1.93 0.34
N SER A 508 7.73 0.80 -0.34
CA SER A 508 7.14 0.65 -1.68
C SER A 508 5.63 0.96 -1.62
N GLY A 509 5.14 1.74 -2.59
CA GLY A 509 3.76 2.20 -2.64
C GLY A 509 3.44 3.44 -1.81
N ASP A 510 4.37 3.98 -1.04
CA ASP A 510 4.17 5.26 -0.34
C ASP A 510 4.02 6.42 -1.33
N LYS A 511 3.08 7.32 -1.07
CA LYS A 511 2.87 8.53 -1.88
C LYS A 511 4.02 9.51 -1.69
N LEU A 512 4.76 9.80 -2.76
CA LEU A 512 5.80 10.83 -2.77
C LEU A 512 5.17 12.21 -2.96
N VAL A 513 5.52 13.17 -2.10
CA VAL A 513 4.99 14.54 -2.10
C VAL A 513 6.15 15.55 -2.00
N ILE A 514 6.09 16.58 -2.83
CA ILE A 514 6.93 17.77 -2.75
C ILE A 514 6.07 18.95 -2.32
N THR A 515 6.54 19.73 -1.37
CA THR A 515 5.94 21.02 -1.00
C THR A 515 7.00 22.11 -0.94
N SER A 516 6.61 23.34 -1.28
CA SER A 516 7.47 24.51 -1.21
C SER A 516 6.77 25.70 -0.54
N LYS A 517 7.55 26.55 0.12
CA LYS A 517 7.13 27.85 0.63
C LYS A 517 8.20 28.86 0.28
N THR A 518 7.89 29.71 -0.68
CA THR A 518 8.85 30.68 -1.25
C THR A 518 8.35 32.10 -1.08
N SER A 519 9.26 33.01 -0.80
CA SER A 519 8.94 34.43 -0.61
C SER A 519 10.05 35.33 -1.10
N SER A 520 9.68 36.45 -1.69
CA SER A 520 10.57 37.58 -2.03
C SER A 520 10.44 38.77 -1.06
N ALA A 521 9.68 38.61 0.03
CA ALA A 521 9.39 39.69 0.99
C ALA A 521 10.62 40.30 1.70
N ALA A 522 11.76 39.58 1.72
CA ALA A 522 13.03 40.07 2.27
C ALA A 522 13.79 41.04 1.34
N SER A 523 13.25 41.28 0.15
CA SER A 523 13.82 42.24 -0.79
C SER A 523 13.67 43.69 -0.27
N LYS A 524 14.68 44.50 -0.53
CA LYS A 524 14.69 45.92 -0.10
C LYS A 524 15.27 46.84 -1.16
N SER A 525 14.72 48.07 -1.30
CA SER A 525 15.27 49.12 -2.15
C SER A 525 16.67 49.55 -1.66
N ALA A 526 17.50 50.02 -2.56
CA ALA A 526 18.76 50.69 -2.23
C ALA A 526 18.52 52.09 -1.64
N GLY A 527 19.41 52.50 -0.77
CA GLY A 527 19.43 53.82 -0.12
C GLY A 527 20.84 54.21 0.23
N GLU A 528 21.12 54.48 1.51
CA GLU A 528 22.49 54.64 2.02
C GLU A 528 23.25 53.32 2.00
N GLU A 529 22.52 52.19 2.10
CA GLU A 529 23.00 50.82 1.93
C GLU A 529 22.56 50.26 0.56
N GLU A 530 23.26 49.21 0.13
CA GLU A 530 22.83 48.46 -1.07
C GLU A 530 21.41 47.90 -0.89
N GLY A 531 20.66 47.90 -1.97
CA GLY A 531 19.41 47.19 -2.12
C GLY A 531 19.65 45.69 -2.18
N ALA A 532 18.60 44.94 -2.00
CA ALA A 532 18.63 43.49 -2.12
C ALA A 532 17.38 42.98 -2.86
N ALA A 533 17.60 42.23 -3.89
CA ALA A 533 16.59 41.35 -4.47
C ALA A 533 16.81 39.93 -3.91
N GLN A 534 15.93 39.48 -3.05
CA GLN A 534 16.12 38.23 -2.32
C GLN A 534 14.91 37.32 -2.49
N VAL A 535 15.18 36.05 -2.74
CA VAL A 535 14.19 34.97 -2.80
C VAL A 535 14.61 33.87 -1.84
N ASP A 536 13.78 33.63 -0.83
CA ASP A 536 13.95 32.59 0.16
C ASP A 536 12.95 31.46 -0.16
N SER A 537 13.43 30.23 -0.33
CA SER A 537 12.61 29.07 -0.60
C SER A 537 12.91 27.95 0.39
N ASN A 538 11.89 27.53 1.15
CA ASN A 538 11.92 26.33 1.96
C ASN A 538 11.18 25.22 1.20
N VAL A 539 11.71 24.01 1.22
CA VAL A 539 11.15 22.85 0.53
C VAL A 539 11.08 21.65 1.45
N ALA A 540 10.09 20.79 1.25
CA ALA A 540 10.02 19.49 1.89
C ALA A 540 9.72 18.40 0.85
N ILE A 541 10.40 17.29 0.98
CA ILE A 541 10.19 16.05 0.26
C ILE A 541 9.73 15.03 1.29
N MET A 542 8.56 14.45 1.09
CA MET A 542 7.98 13.50 2.02
C MET A 542 7.45 12.31 1.28
N THR A 543 7.54 11.14 1.90
CA THR A 543 6.72 9.99 1.54
C THR A 543 5.64 9.79 2.61
N LYS A 544 4.47 9.34 2.19
CA LYS A 544 3.32 9.16 3.08
C LYS A 544 2.63 7.84 2.82
N ASN A 545 2.27 7.18 3.92
CA ASN A 545 1.38 6.04 3.93
C ASN A 545 0.04 6.53 4.53
N GLY A 546 -0.98 6.72 3.69
CA GLY A 546 -2.16 7.47 4.09
C GLY A 546 -1.78 8.87 4.61
N ASP A 547 -2.17 9.20 5.84
CA ASP A 547 -1.83 10.48 6.47
C ASP A 547 -0.49 10.49 7.20
N VAL A 548 0.12 9.32 7.42
CA VAL A 548 1.38 9.19 8.18
C VAL A 548 2.58 9.45 7.29
N ILE A 549 3.49 10.29 7.74
CA ILE A 549 4.77 10.58 7.07
C ILE A 549 5.71 9.41 7.32
N THR A 550 6.16 8.73 6.27
CA THR A 550 7.09 7.59 6.35
C THR A 550 8.54 7.98 6.11
N SER A 551 8.78 9.06 5.36
CA SER A 551 10.09 9.71 5.29
C SER A 551 9.93 11.21 5.08
N CYS A 552 10.92 11.99 5.51
CA CYS A 552 10.91 13.44 5.34
C CYS A 552 12.33 13.97 5.12
N ILE A 553 12.47 14.94 4.22
CA ILE A 553 13.67 15.72 3.99
C ILE A 553 13.26 17.18 3.90
N PHE A 554 13.93 18.06 4.63
CA PHE A 554 13.80 19.51 4.48
C PHE A 554 15.08 20.10 3.89
N ASP A 555 14.92 21.09 3.01
CA ASP A 555 16.02 21.93 2.55
C ASP A 555 15.56 23.38 2.38
N ALA A 556 16.50 24.29 2.24
CA ALA A 556 16.19 25.68 1.96
C ALA A 556 17.27 26.33 1.10
N VAL A 557 16.86 27.26 0.26
CA VAL A 557 17.77 28.09 -0.50
C VAL A 557 17.47 29.57 -0.23
N GLN A 558 18.50 30.38 -0.21
CA GLN A 558 18.43 31.82 -0.03
C GLN A 558 19.25 32.47 -1.13
N ALA A 559 18.57 32.89 -2.20
CA ALA A 559 19.18 33.56 -3.32
C ALA A 559 19.06 35.09 -3.15
N LYS A 560 20.18 35.78 -3.22
CA LYS A 560 20.24 37.22 -3.01
C LYS A 560 21.14 37.89 -4.03
N ALA A 561 20.61 38.91 -4.71
CA ALA A 561 21.37 39.84 -5.50
C ALA A 561 21.40 41.22 -4.82
N SER A 562 22.58 41.83 -4.71
CA SER A 562 22.75 43.19 -4.22
C SER A 562 22.86 44.17 -5.41
N PHE A 563 22.36 45.39 -5.22
CA PHE A 563 22.42 46.45 -6.24
C PHE A 563 22.55 47.81 -5.57
N GLY A 564 23.23 48.71 -6.27
CA GLY A 564 23.43 50.09 -5.80
C GLY A 564 22.23 51.00 -5.98
N ALA A 565 22.30 52.24 -5.40
CA ALA A 565 21.32 53.30 -5.61
C ALA A 565 21.29 53.83 -7.06
N ASP A 566 22.19 53.38 -7.92
CA ASP A 566 22.24 53.61 -9.35
C ASP A 566 21.64 52.45 -10.17
N GLY A 567 21.04 51.50 -9.51
CA GLY A 567 20.46 50.31 -10.13
C GLY A 567 21.47 49.32 -10.72
N VAL A 568 22.77 49.49 -10.42
CA VAL A 568 23.82 48.56 -10.88
C VAL A 568 23.92 47.36 -9.93
N VAL A 569 23.82 46.16 -10.48
CA VAL A 569 23.97 44.90 -9.71
C VAL A 569 25.43 44.68 -9.38
N THR A 570 25.70 44.33 -8.10
CA THR A 570 27.06 44.05 -7.58
C THR A 570 27.28 42.54 -7.36
N THR A 571 26.21 41.71 -7.40
CA THR A 571 26.29 40.27 -7.28
C THR A 571 26.49 39.59 -8.63
N GLU A 572 27.39 38.62 -8.71
CA GLU A 572 27.57 37.79 -9.91
C GLU A 572 26.41 36.79 -10.07
N ALA A 573 25.96 36.63 -11.33
CA ALA A 573 25.02 35.55 -11.67
C ALA A 573 25.67 34.17 -11.51
N GLY A 574 24.86 33.15 -11.23
CA GLY A 574 25.36 31.77 -11.13
C GLY A 574 24.55 30.87 -10.24
N THR A 575 25.10 29.71 -9.94
CA THR A 575 24.47 28.71 -9.09
C THR A 575 24.51 29.13 -7.62
N VAL A 576 23.39 28.95 -6.93
CA VAL A 576 23.24 29.19 -5.49
C VAL A 576 23.07 27.84 -4.79
N SER A 577 23.95 27.54 -3.84
CA SER A 577 23.86 26.31 -3.05
C SER A 577 22.73 26.40 -2.01
N SER A 578 22.01 25.30 -1.81
CA SER A 578 21.05 25.16 -0.71
C SER A 578 21.76 25.04 0.63
N LYS A 579 21.03 25.17 1.74
CA LYS A 579 21.60 25.06 3.07
C LYS A 579 22.12 23.65 3.35
N ASN A 580 21.46 22.60 2.84
CA ASN A 580 21.98 21.23 2.95
C ASN A 580 23.28 21.06 2.13
N GLN A 581 23.36 21.65 0.93
CA GLN A 581 24.57 21.61 0.12
C GLN A 581 25.73 22.40 0.73
N LEU A 582 25.43 23.51 1.43
CA LEU A 582 26.43 24.29 2.16
C LEU A 582 26.97 23.52 3.37
N GLY A 583 26.10 22.74 4.05
CA GLY A 583 26.51 21.98 5.25
C GLY A 583 27.20 22.87 6.28
N GLU A 584 28.45 22.51 6.68
CA GLU A 584 29.24 23.28 7.64
C GLU A 584 29.60 24.69 7.14
N ASN A 585 29.62 24.92 5.82
CA ASN A 585 29.90 26.24 5.25
C ASN A 585 28.74 27.24 5.40
N TYR A 586 27.56 26.79 5.83
CA TYR A 586 26.46 27.69 6.19
C TYR A 586 26.78 28.50 7.44
N GLY A 587 27.54 27.90 8.40
CA GLY A 587 28.14 28.60 9.51
C GLY A 587 27.23 28.88 10.70
N LEU A 588 26.07 28.20 10.80
CA LEU A 588 25.14 28.35 11.93
C LEU A 588 25.73 27.81 13.23
N LYS A 589 26.53 26.75 13.16
CA LYS A 589 27.11 26.04 14.30
C LYS A 589 27.77 26.99 15.34
N ALA A 590 28.44 28.06 14.87
CA ALA A 590 29.10 29.03 15.71
C ALA A 590 28.12 29.88 16.57
N TYR A 591 26.88 29.97 16.17
CA TYR A 591 25.82 30.77 16.81
C TYR A 591 24.72 29.89 17.43
N SER A 592 24.71 28.60 17.13
CA SER A 592 23.70 27.66 17.61
C SER A 592 23.93 27.34 19.10
N PRO A 593 22.90 27.48 19.97
CA PRO A 593 23.02 27.15 21.39
C PRO A 593 23.40 25.68 21.65
N ILE A 594 23.12 24.80 20.69
CA ILE A 594 23.38 23.35 20.76
C ILE A 594 24.60 22.95 19.91
N GLY A 595 25.32 23.92 19.30
CA GLY A 595 26.51 23.65 18.51
C GLY A 595 26.30 22.82 17.24
N LYS A 596 25.10 22.87 16.65
CA LYS A 596 24.74 22.15 15.44
C LYS A 596 24.49 23.09 14.26
N GLU A 597 24.87 22.62 13.07
CA GLU A 597 24.56 23.29 11.81
C GLU A 597 23.07 23.22 11.45
N TRP A 598 22.64 24.03 10.46
CA TRP A 598 21.27 24.08 10.03
C TRP A 598 20.79 22.73 9.48
N ASN A 599 21.58 22.11 8.60
CA ASN A 599 21.28 20.80 8.01
C ASN A 599 21.19 19.68 9.07
N GLU A 600 21.99 19.71 10.13
CA GLU A 600 21.91 18.78 11.25
C GLU A 600 20.59 18.94 12.04
N GLN A 601 20.14 20.19 12.21
CA GLN A 601 18.92 20.48 12.95
C GLN A 601 17.67 20.14 12.15
N VAL A 602 17.63 20.43 10.84
CA VAL A 602 16.48 20.06 9.99
C VAL A 602 16.40 18.55 9.78
N ALA A 603 17.53 17.83 9.71
CA ALA A 603 17.54 16.38 9.68
C ALA A 603 16.94 15.78 10.96
N ALA A 604 17.27 16.34 12.14
CA ALA A 604 16.66 15.94 13.40
C ALA A 604 15.15 16.24 13.43
N PHE A 605 14.71 17.37 12.87
CA PHE A 605 13.29 17.68 12.75
C PHE A 605 12.58 16.75 11.77
N ALA A 606 13.20 16.43 10.64
CA ALA A 606 12.69 15.47 9.66
C ALA A 606 12.47 14.08 10.30
N GLN A 607 13.44 13.63 11.09
CA GLN A 607 13.30 12.39 11.86
C GLN A 607 12.17 12.46 12.89
N TYR A 608 12.00 13.60 13.56
CA TYR A 608 10.95 13.79 14.57
C TYR A 608 9.52 13.75 13.95
N VAL A 609 9.33 14.26 12.72
CA VAL A 609 8.02 14.25 12.04
C VAL A 609 7.73 12.92 11.35
N THR A 610 8.73 12.09 11.10
CA THR A 610 8.53 10.74 10.58
C THR A 610 7.73 9.90 11.59
N GLY A 611 6.71 9.18 11.12
CA GLY A 611 5.75 8.45 11.94
C GLY A 611 4.59 9.28 12.47
N LYS A 612 4.52 10.57 12.13
CA LYS A 612 3.43 11.49 12.53
C LYS A 612 2.55 11.87 11.34
N THR A 613 1.33 12.28 11.64
CA THR A 613 0.43 12.93 10.70
C THR A 613 0.70 14.43 10.62
N ALA A 614 0.28 15.09 9.54
CA ALA A 614 0.38 16.54 9.42
C ALA A 614 -0.33 17.27 10.58
N LYS A 615 -1.43 16.74 11.06
CA LYS A 615 -2.19 17.27 12.21
C LYS A 615 -1.39 17.21 13.52
N GLU A 616 -0.66 16.14 13.75
CA GLU A 616 0.20 16.02 14.94
C GLU A 616 1.39 16.98 14.84
N VAL A 617 1.97 17.15 13.65
CA VAL A 617 3.04 18.13 13.42
C VAL A 617 2.54 19.56 13.64
N ALA A 618 1.35 19.91 13.17
CA ALA A 618 0.71 21.20 13.41
C ALA A 618 0.48 21.50 14.91
N GLY A 619 0.39 20.46 15.73
CA GLY A 619 0.25 20.57 17.19
C GLY A 619 1.53 20.85 17.97
N ILE A 620 2.70 20.88 17.32
CA ILE A 620 4.00 21.16 17.98
C ILE A 620 4.01 22.59 18.54
N ALA A 621 4.31 22.71 19.82
CA ALA A 621 4.35 24.01 20.49
C ALA A 621 5.58 24.84 20.09
N LEU A 622 5.35 26.08 19.68
CA LEU A 622 6.38 27.01 19.22
C LEU A 622 6.53 28.23 20.15
N SER A 623 7.73 28.80 20.19
CA SER A 623 8.03 30.10 20.77
C SER A 623 7.54 31.26 19.86
N GLU A 624 7.64 32.50 20.31
CA GLU A 624 7.37 33.69 19.51
C GLU A 624 8.23 33.77 18.24
N THR A 625 9.43 33.16 18.26
CA THR A 625 10.34 33.10 17.11
C THR A 625 10.16 31.83 16.28
N THR A 626 9.07 31.12 16.48
CA THR A 626 8.72 29.85 15.81
C THR A 626 9.74 28.73 15.99
N ALA A 627 10.61 28.80 16.99
CA ALA A 627 11.45 27.69 17.42
C ALA A 627 10.63 26.71 18.29
N PRO A 628 10.92 25.41 18.32
CA PRO A 628 10.18 24.46 19.15
C PRO A 628 10.38 24.73 20.63
N THR A 629 9.37 24.42 21.47
CA THR A 629 9.45 24.55 22.94
C THR A 629 9.33 23.21 23.66
N GLU A 630 9.05 22.13 22.95
CA GLU A 630 8.96 20.78 23.51
C GLU A 630 10.33 20.24 23.90
N ALA A 631 10.45 19.67 25.11
CA ALA A 631 11.73 19.24 25.68
C ALA A 631 12.46 18.20 24.81
N ASP A 632 11.72 17.29 24.19
CA ASP A 632 12.26 16.22 23.34
C ASP A 632 12.89 16.77 22.06
N LEU A 633 12.37 17.88 21.54
CA LEU A 633 12.82 18.47 20.29
C LEU A 633 13.91 19.55 20.51
N THR A 634 13.83 20.33 21.58
CA THR A 634 14.76 21.44 21.86
C THR A 634 16.22 21.01 22.06
N SER A 635 16.47 19.76 22.42
CA SER A 635 17.83 19.19 22.53
C SER A 635 18.53 19.03 21.18
N SER A 636 17.77 18.98 20.09
CA SER A 636 18.26 18.71 18.73
C SER A 636 17.92 19.81 17.72
N VAL A 637 16.93 20.65 18.00
CA VAL A 637 16.41 21.69 17.12
C VAL A 637 16.15 22.98 17.88
N THR A 638 16.84 24.06 17.52
CA THR A 638 16.68 25.40 18.09
C THR A 638 16.40 26.48 17.05
N ILE A 639 16.38 26.10 15.78
CA ILE A 639 16.02 26.99 14.66
C ILE A 639 14.50 27.19 14.61
N ALA A 640 14.08 28.25 13.93
CA ALA A 640 12.68 28.45 13.56
C ALA A 640 12.20 27.32 12.65
N ILE A 641 11.14 26.61 13.03
CA ILE A 641 10.55 25.50 12.27
C ILE A 641 9.14 25.80 11.76
N GLY A 642 8.60 26.98 12.02
CA GLY A 642 7.22 27.34 11.61
C GLY A 642 6.98 27.18 10.12
N ASP A 643 7.92 27.59 9.27
CA ASP A 643 7.79 27.39 7.81
C ASP A 643 7.92 25.92 7.42
N LEU A 644 8.74 25.13 8.12
CA LEU A 644 8.87 23.70 7.86
C LEU A 644 7.59 22.93 8.25
N MET A 645 6.95 23.32 9.35
CA MET A 645 5.64 22.77 9.75
C MET A 645 4.56 23.12 8.74
N ALA A 646 4.56 24.37 8.22
CA ALA A 646 3.63 24.77 7.17
C ALA A 646 3.81 23.95 5.87
N LEU A 647 5.02 23.51 5.54
CA LEU A 647 5.27 22.59 4.43
C LEU A 647 4.65 21.21 4.66
N VAL A 648 4.72 20.72 5.90
CA VAL A 648 4.08 19.45 6.28
C VAL A 648 2.56 19.56 6.23
N GLU A 649 1.98 20.66 6.75
CA GLU A 649 0.54 20.92 6.67
C GLU A 649 0.06 20.98 5.21
N LYS A 650 0.83 21.63 4.33
CA LYS A 650 0.54 21.73 2.88
C LYS A 650 0.47 20.36 2.20
N SER A 651 1.18 19.35 2.69
CA SER A 651 1.16 17.99 2.17
C SER A 651 -0.13 17.22 2.45
N ALA A 652 -1.01 17.76 3.30
CA ALA A 652 -2.29 17.13 3.65
C ALA A 652 -3.43 17.51 2.69
N ASN A 653 -3.18 18.46 1.79
CA ASN A 653 -4.19 18.98 0.84
C ASN A 653 -4.05 18.37 -0.55
#